data_1a84d47541f2b14dbb6a1da7e1e84215
#
_entry.id   1a84d47541f2b14dbb6a1da7e1e84215
#
_cell.length_a   1.000
_cell.length_b   1.000
_cell.length_c   1.000
_cell.angle_alpha   90.00
_cell.angle_beta   90.00
_cell.angle_gamma   90.00
#
_symmetry.space_group_name_H-M   'P 1'
#
loop_
_entity.id
_entity.type
_entity.pdbx_description
1 polymer ?
#
loop_
_entity_poly.entity_id
_entity_poly.type
_entity_poly.pdbx_seq_one_letter_code
_entity_poly.pdbx_strand_id
1 'polypeptide(L)'
;MGQKFFISVILPLKLEWEPCYSVPENLLPVETGDRVRVIFASKEYIGVVSAADIIPDTAPEKIRPIMSIEHGMEKVSEKEIMLWRQVADYYLCTVGEVSKAAYPISKVHLEEAKAKSEQKARLRHEKAVENLEAKLTRLQERLEKKNLQIENARKDSTREAYIAQAEIIKEDMAQTERRLSALTAGPSFEGADPAVAIIPELTAPQTTALEDILEAFKEEKPALVHGITGSGKTEIYAEAARRTLEKGRNVLYLVPEIALSRQLEDRLYGYFGDRLMTFHSAQTAAGRRNIADKIRNSDPRNSYIVLGTRSSLFLPHHDLGLIIIDEEHDNSYKQDSPAPRYHGRDTALMLAKLHKSDVILGSATPSLESLYNCHAGKYRMISLNERFHGSEDSAVEIIDTRAERRKRGMRGSFSIKLIEHIKETLEAGEQVIILRSRRAYSPALQCTSCGEIQKCPHCNVSLSLHRPQDTTPASGKVVCHHCGWSAPFRDNCIKCGSPLMLLGAGTQKIEEEAAILFPQARIARLDSDTAQNRTFEAETIRDFSNGKTDILIGTQIISKGFDFSNLSLVVIISADTLLAQHDFRADEKAVQLLEQLRGRCGRRGSKGLFVIQTSQPQHPVYQRLLNNDARQFSYDLLAERKDFRFPPYSRIISITIRDIYDDRATRMASALAAALRESGLDVTGPYPPIPDRIADQHIRCMRISFAKDRSLAERKTALKQAVARFEKERNYSGHIIIDVDPS
;
A
#
# COMPACT_ATOMS: atom_id res chain seq x y z
N MET A 1 -37.68 -18.91 38.74
CA MET A 1 -36.97 -17.84 38.05
C MET A 1 -36.11 -18.50 37.01
N GLY A 2 -36.42 -18.31 35.70
CA GLY A 2 -35.64 -18.91 34.62
C GLY A 2 -34.19 -18.42 34.69
N GLN A 3 -33.26 -19.29 34.40
CA GLN A 3 -31.83 -18.99 34.40
C GLN A 3 -31.59 -17.95 33.29
N LYS A 4 -31.21 -16.70 33.69
CA LYS A 4 -30.90 -15.63 32.74
C LYS A 4 -29.59 -15.94 32.03
N PHE A 5 -29.61 -15.96 30.71
CA PHE A 5 -28.43 -16.17 29.87
C PHE A 5 -27.75 -14.84 29.52
N PHE A 6 -26.43 -14.75 29.70
CA PHE A 6 -25.67 -13.53 29.47
C PHE A 6 -24.57 -13.76 28.45
N ILE A 7 -24.28 -12.72 27.67
CA ILE A 7 -23.24 -12.72 26.63
C ILE A 7 -22.38 -11.48 26.70
N SER A 8 -21.11 -11.60 26.32
CA SER A 8 -20.22 -10.47 26.01
C SER A 8 -20.30 -10.11 24.53
N VAL A 9 -20.29 -8.82 24.22
CA VAL A 9 -20.45 -8.33 22.85
C VAL A 9 -19.35 -7.35 22.48
N ILE A 10 -18.63 -7.62 21.39
CA ILE A 10 -17.69 -6.66 20.78
C ILE A 10 -18.50 -5.66 19.96
N LEU A 11 -18.45 -4.39 20.33
CA LEU A 11 -19.05 -3.30 19.57
C LEU A 11 -18.00 -2.59 18.69
N PRO A 12 -18.35 -2.05 17.50
CA PRO A 12 -17.42 -1.33 16.61
C PRO A 12 -17.11 0.08 17.13
N LEU A 13 -16.70 0.16 18.39
CA LEU A 13 -16.44 1.38 19.15
C LEU A 13 -15.07 1.28 19.85
N LYS A 14 -14.49 2.44 20.20
CA LYS A 14 -13.30 2.51 21.06
C LYS A 14 -13.72 2.26 22.50
N LEU A 15 -13.86 1.00 22.90
CA LEU A 15 -14.18 0.58 24.26
C LEU A 15 -13.06 -0.34 24.78
N GLU A 16 -12.54 -0.05 25.97
CA GLU A 16 -11.50 -0.86 26.63
C GLU A 16 -12.08 -2.16 27.28
N TRP A 17 -13.38 -2.33 27.23
CA TRP A 17 -14.11 -3.45 27.79
C TRP A 17 -15.22 -3.90 26.84
N GLU A 18 -15.62 -5.16 26.95
CA GLU A 18 -16.70 -5.74 26.15
C GLU A 18 -18.00 -5.68 26.98
N PRO A 19 -19.03 -4.94 26.55
CA PRO A 19 -20.28 -4.83 27.30
C PRO A 19 -21.05 -6.15 27.35
N CYS A 20 -21.64 -6.41 28.51
CA CYS A 20 -22.47 -7.57 28.78
C CYS A 20 -23.95 -7.27 28.47
N TYR A 21 -24.65 -8.23 27.86
CA TYR A 21 -26.07 -8.18 27.57
C TYR A 21 -26.78 -9.48 28.02
N SER A 22 -28.06 -9.37 28.40
CA SER A 22 -28.89 -10.53 28.65
C SER A 22 -29.56 -11.00 27.36
N VAL A 23 -29.79 -12.30 27.25
CA VAL A 23 -30.47 -12.91 26.10
C VAL A 23 -31.91 -13.29 26.50
N PRO A 24 -32.95 -12.73 25.86
CA PRO A 24 -34.33 -13.17 26.02
C PRO A 24 -34.50 -14.63 25.64
N GLU A 25 -35.35 -15.38 26.35
CA GLU A 25 -35.59 -16.82 26.14
C GLU A 25 -35.99 -17.16 24.69
N ASN A 26 -36.78 -16.29 24.06
CA ASN A 26 -37.20 -16.43 22.66
C ASN A 26 -36.09 -16.23 21.61
N LEU A 27 -34.91 -15.77 22.02
CA LEU A 27 -33.75 -15.57 21.15
C LEU A 27 -32.63 -16.59 21.38
N LEU A 28 -32.87 -17.61 22.23
CA LEU A 28 -31.93 -18.71 22.43
C LEU A 28 -32.07 -19.77 21.33
N PRO A 29 -30.97 -20.44 20.93
CA PRO A 29 -29.61 -20.32 21.44
C PRO A 29 -28.82 -19.15 20.79
N VAL A 30 -27.87 -18.57 21.52
CA VAL A 30 -26.92 -17.60 21.03
C VAL A 30 -25.50 -18.15 21.24
N GLU A 31 -24.68 -18.09 20.22
CA GLU A 31 -23.34 -18.66 20.23
C GLU A 31 -22.28 -17.58 19.96
N THR A 32 -21.03 -17.88 20.33
CA THR A 32 -19.88 -17.02 19.98
C THR A 32 -19.80 -16.81 18.47
N GLY A 33 -19.60 -15.56 18.05
CA GLY A 33 -19.56 -15.14 16.65
C GLY A 33 -20.88 -14.66 16.08
N ASP A 34 -22.02 -14.92 16.74
CA ASP A 34 -23.31 -14.41 16.28
C ASP A 34 -23.33 -12.88 16.22
N ARG A 35 -24.08 -12.35 15.27
CA ARG A 35 -24.32 -10.92 15.11
C ARG A 35 -25.57 -10.53 15.87
N VAL A 36 -25.44 -9.62 16.82
CA VAL A 36 -26.56 -9.19 17.66
C VAL A 36 -26.75 -7.69 17.58
N ARG A 37 -28.02 -7.29 17.57
CA ARG A 37 -28.42 -5.89 17.64
C ARG A 37 -28.62 -5.49 19.10
N VAL A 38 -27.95 -4.43 19.51
CA VAL A 38 -27.96 -3.95 20.88
C VAL A 38 -28.07 -2.43 20.96
N ILE A 39 -28.56 -1.93 22.10
CA ILE A 39 -28.53 -0.50 22.41
C ILE A 39 -27.35 -0.21 23.35
N PHE A 40 -26.46 0.68 22.92
CA PHE A 40 -25.37 1.20 23.74
C PHE A 40 -25.34 2.75 23.68
N ALA A 41 -25.29 3.42 24.84
CA ALA A 41 -25.33 4.89 24.95
C ALA A 41 -26.48 5.51 24.11
N SER A 42 -27.68 4.94 24.18
CA SER A 42 -28.90 5.38 23.46
C SER A 42 -28.83 5.30 21.92
N LYS A 43 -27.86 4.54 21.39
CA LYS A 43 -27.74 4.28 19.94
C LYS A 43 -27.75 2.78 19.68
N GLU A 44 -28.26 2.40 18.53
CA GLU A 44 -28.26 1.01 18.09
C GLU A 44 -26.95 0.65 17.40
N TYR A 45 -26.44 -0.52 17.72
CA TYR A 45 -25.25 -1.09 17.11
C TYR A 45 -25.47 -2.57 16.79
N ILE A 46 -24.81 -3.03 15.75
CA ILE A 46 -24.64 -4.46 15.50
C ILE A 46 -23.28 -4.85 16.04
N GLY A 47 -23.28 -5.73 17.02
CA GLY A 47 -22.08 -6.27 17.66
C GLY A 47 -21.86 -7.73 17.31
N VAL A 48 -20.74 -8.27 17.77
CA VAL A 48 -20.34 -9.66 17.63
C VAL A 48 -20.31 -10.29 19.03
N VAL A 49 -20.97 -11.40 19.23
CA VAL A 49 -20.90 -12.16 20.48
C VAL A 49 -19.48 -12.72 20.62
N SER A 50 -18.78 -12.28 21.64
CA SER A 50 -17.39 -12.69 21.90
C SER A 50 -17.26 -13.83 22.90
N ALA A 51 -18.27 -13.99 23.76
CA ALA A 51 -18.43 -15.11 24.68
C ALA A 51 -19.91 -15.28 25.03
N ALA A 52 -20.36 -16.51 25.07
CA ALA A 52 -21.71 -16.89 25.46
C ALA A 52 -21.69 -17.58 26.83
N ASP A 53 -22.83 -17.57 27.54
CA ASP A 53 -23.03 -18.16 28.87
C ASP A 53 -21.99 -17.68 29.90
N ILE A 54 -21.87 -16.35 30.04
CA ILE A 54 -20.94 -15.74 30.96
C ILE A 54 -21.62 -15.40 32.30
N ILE A 55 -20.81 -15.33 33.36
CA ILE A 55 -21.21 -14.77 34.65
C ILE A 55 -20.89 -13.25 34.60
N PRO A 56 -21.90 -12.38 34.69
CA PRO A 56 -21.67 -10.96 34.60
C PRO A 56 -21.08 -10.38 35.89
N ASP A 57 -20.13 -9.44 35.74
CA ASP A 57 -19.55 -8.67 36.84
C ASP A 57 -20.52 -7.61 37.41
N THR A 58 -21.59 -7.33 36.69
CA THR A 58 -22.60 -6.31 37.04
C THR A 58 -23.89 -7.00 37.49
N ALA A 59 -24.60 -6.35 38.42
CA ALA A 59 -25.90 -6.91 38.92
C ALA A 59 -26.84 -7.20 37.72
N PRO A 60 -27.40 -8.42 37.64
CA PRO A 60 -28.19 -8.89 36.48
C PRO A 60 -29.38 -8.00 36.11
N GLU A 61 -29.89 -7.24 37.06
CA GLU A 61 -31.04 -6.33 36.89
C GLU A 61 -30.68 -5.06 36.09
N LYS A 62 -29.42 -4.70 36.07
CA LYS A 62 -28.91 -3.52 35.34
C LYS A 62 -28.49 -3.86 33.91
N ILE A 63 -28.44 -5.11 33.53
CA ILE A 63 -27.99 -5.56 32.22
C ILE A 63 -29.15 -5.49 31.23
N ARG A 64 -28.94 -4.77 30.14
CA ARG A 64 -29.94 -4.62 29.07
C ARG A 64 -30.03 -5.91 28.25
N PRO A 65 -31.22 -6.26 27.70
CA PRO A 65 -31.32 -7.36 26.76
C PRO A 65 -30.81 -6.98 25.37
N ILE A 66 -30.41 -7.96 24.58
CA ILE A 66 -30.24 -7.81 23.13
C ILE A 66 -31.63 -7.58 22.49
N MET A 67 -31.62 -6.87 21.32
CA MET A 67 -32.87 -6.61 20.59
C MET A 67 -33.21 -7.74 19.63
N SER A 68 -32.22 -8.23 18.88
CA SER A 68 -32.40 -9.32 17.91
C SER A 68 -31.06 -9.99 17.59
N ILE A 69 -31.14 -11.18 17.01
CA ILE A 69 -30.04 -11.83 16.31
C ILE A 69 -30.17 -11.49 14.82
N GLU A 70 -29.09 -11.06 14.19
CA GLU A 70 -29.07 -10.69 12.79
C GLU A 70 -28.80 -11.93 11.91
N HIS A 71 -29.82 -12.78 11.73
CA HIS A 71 -29.72 -14.02 10.95
C HIS A 71 -29.34 -13.82 9.47
N GLY A 72 -29.50 -12.61 8.93
CA GLY A 72 -29.06 -12.24 7.59
C GLY A 72 -27.57 -11.87 7.50
N MET A 73 -26.84 -11.92 8.62
CA MET A 73 -25.40 -11.70 8.69
C MET A 73 -24.68 -12.98 9.09
N GLU A 74 -23.60 -13.26 8.36
CA GLU A 74 -22.78 -14.42 8.62
C GLU A 74 -22.09 -14.35 10.00
N LYS A 75 -21.98 -15.50 10.66
CA LYS A 75 -21.30 -15.68 11.92
C LYS A 75 -19.79 -15.41 11.80
N VAL A 76 -19.19 -14.76 12.77
CA VAL A 76 -17.74 -14.53 12.86
C VAL A 76 -17.07 -15.76 13.48
N SER A 77 -16.02 -16.25 12.86
CA SER A 77 -15.29 -17.40 13.39
C SER A 77 -14.49 -17.03 14.65
N GLU A 78 -14.23 -18.02 15.49
CA GLU A 78 -13.38 -17.84 16.67
C GLU A 78 -11.97 -17.37 16.29
N LYS A 79 -11.40 -17.85 15.17
CA LYS A 79 -10.08 -17.45 14.69
C LYS A 79 -10.05 -15.96 14.31
N GLU A 80 -11.13 -15.42 13.72
CA GLU A 80 -11.24 -13.99 13.45
C GLU A 80 -11.23 -13.18 14.75
N ILE A 81 -12.03 -13.60 15.76
CA ILE A 81 -12.05 -12.93 17.08
C ILE A 81 -10.68 -13.01 17.76
N MET A 82 -10.01 -14.16 17.69
CA MET A 82 -8.65 -14.32 18.23
C MET A 82 -7.65 -13.40 17.54
N LEU A 83 -7.71 -13.29 16.21
CA LEU A 83 -6.87 -12.35 15.46
C LEU A 83 -7.13 -10.91 15.90
N TRP A 84 -8.39 -10.51 16.05
CA TRP A 84 -8.72 -9.15 16.48
C TRP A 84 -8.16 -8.84 17.88
N ARG A 85 -8.23 -9.77 18.80
CA ARG A 85 -7.65 -9.62 20.15
C ARG A 85 -6.13 -9.53 20.10
N GLN A 86 -5.46 -10.34 19.29
CA GLN A 86 -4.01 -10.28 19.12
C GLN A 86 -3.56 -8.94 18.50
N VAL A 87 -4.25 -8.47 17.46
CA VAL A 87 -3.99 -7.17 16.83
C VAL A 87 -4.23 -6.03 17.81
N ALA A 88 -5.34 -6.07 18.55
CA ALA A 88 -5.68 -5.05 19.56
C ALA A 88 -4.61 -4.96 20.66
N ASP A 89 -4.16 -6.11 21.18
CA ASP A 89 -3.10 -6.14 22.19
C ASP A 89 -1.75 -5.66 21.65
N TYR A 90 -1.38 -6.12 20.44
CA TYR A 90 -0.10 -5.78 19.85
C TYR A 90 0.01 -4.29 19.54
N TYR A 91 -1.02 -3.70 18.92
CA TYR A 91 -1.05 -2.32 18.44
C TYR A 91 -1.67 -1.32 19.43
N LEU A 92 -1.96 -1.74 20.65
CA LEU A 92 -2.50 -0.91 21.74
C LEU A 92 -3.76 -0.15 21.31
N CYS A 93 -4.68 -0.85 20.65
CA CYS A 93 -6.00 -0.35 20.29
C CYS A 93 -7.09 -1.26 20.88
N THR A 94 -8.35 -0.91 20.69
CA THR A 94 -9.46 -1.72 21.20
C THR A 94 -9.90 -2.80 20.18
N VAL A 95 -10.45 -3.90 20.67
CA VAL A 95 -10.99 -4.96 19.81
C VAL A 95 -12.12 -4.42 18.93
N GLY A 96 -12.92 -3.47 19.44
CA GLY A 96 -13.95 -2.78 18.68
C GLY A 96 -13.43 -1.98 17.49
N GLU A 97 -12.25 -1.34 17.60
CA GLU A 97 -11.60 -0.67 16.47
C GLU A 97 -11.13 -1.67 15.41
N VAL A 98 -10.63 -2.83 15.83
CA VAL A 98 -10.23 -3.90 14.90
C VAL A 98 -11.45 -4.50 14.21
N SER A 99 -12.53 -4.82 14.94
CA SER A 99 -13.77 -5.34 14.37
C SER A 99 -14.40 -4.40 13.35
N LYS A 100 -14.31 -3.08 13.58
CA LYS A 100 -14.74 -2.05 12.63
C LYS A 100 -13.90 -2.03 11.35
N ALA A 101 -12.61 -2.31 11.44
CA ALA A 101 -11.74 -2.40 10.26
C ALA A 101 -12.02 -3.68 9.45
N ALA A 102 -12.28 -4.80 10.14
CA ALA A 102 -12.67 -6.07 9.52
C ALA A 102 -14.05 -5.97 8.85
N TYR A 103 -15.01 -5.34 9.53
CA TYR A 103 -16.40 -5.20 9.09
C TYR A 103 -16.82 -3.72 9.12
N PRO A 104 -16.52 -2.92 8.09
CA PRO A 104 -16.75 -1.46 8.09
C PRO A 104 -18.22 -1.03 8.00
N ILE A 105 -19.18 -1.91 8.31
CA ILE A 105 -20.61 -1.63 8.19
C ILE A 105 -21.23 -1.48 9.57
N SER A 106 -21.73 -0.29 9.82
CA SER A 106 -22.45 0.07 11.04
C SER A 106 -23.80 0.77 10.77
N LYS A 107 -24.53 0.43 9.71
CA LYS A 107 -25.86 1.03 9.48
C LYS A 107 -26.97 0.02 9.71
N VAL A 108 -27.85 0.38 10.65
CA VAL A 108 -29.01 -0.37 11.13
C VAL A 108 -30.10 -0.63 10.06
N HIS A 109 -30.07 0.08 8.93
CA HIS A 109 -31.03 -0.11 7.83
C HIS A 109 -30.46 -0.97 6.69
N LEU A 110 -30.06 -2.19 7.03
CA LEU A 110 -29.37 -3.09 6.09
C LEU A 110 -30.29 -3.62 4.99
N GLU A 111 -31.53 -3.96 5.29
CA GLU A 111 -32.43 -4.57 4.30
C GLU A 111 -32.86 -3.59 3.21
N GLU A 112 -33.21 -2.36 3.55
CA GLU A 112 -33.51 -1.31 2.54
C GLU A 112 -32.26 -0.90 1.75
N ALA A 113 -31.10 -0.84 2.42
CA ALA A 113 -29.83 -0.54 1.75
C ALA A 113 -29.36 -1.72 0.88
N LYS A 114 -29.65 -2.96 1.27
CA LYS A 114 -29.37 -4.18 0.52
C LYS A 114 -30.23 -4.24 -0.75
N ALA A 115 -31.54 -4.05 -0.63
CA ALA A 115 -32.47 -4.01 -1.77
C ALA A 115 -32.13 -2.88 -2.76
N LYS A 116 -31.86 -1.66 -2.28
CA LYS A 116 -31.43 -0.53 -3.13
C LYS A 116 -30.04 -0.76 -3.77
N SER A 117 -29.13 -1.42 -3.08
CA SER A 117 -27.80 -1.76 -3.59
C SER A 117 -27.87 -2.85 -4.64
N GLU A 118 -28.69 -3.89 -4.43
CA GLU A 118 -28.90 -4.98 -5.38
C GLU A 118 -29.61 -4.49 -6.65
N GLN A 119 -30.62 -3.63 -6.52
CA GLN A 119 -31.27 -3.02 -7.66
C GLN A 119 -30.31 -2.13 -8.47
N LYS A 120 -29.46 -1.35 -7.79
CA LYS A 120 -28.44 -0.51 -8.43
C LYS A 120 -27.29 -1.34 -9.05
N ALA A 121 -26.93 -2.46 -8.44
CA ALA A 121 -25.97 -3.40 -8.98
C ALA A 121 -26.50 -4.10 -10.23
N ARG A 122 -27.76 -4.51 -10.20
CA ARG A 122 -28.47 -5.13 -11.34
C ARG A 122 -28.56 -4.16 -12.54
N LEU A 123 -28.96 -2.92 -12.30
CA LEU A 123 -29.00 -1.86 -13.34
C LEU A 123 -27.59 -1.54 -13.91
N ARG A 124 -26.56 -1.61 -13.09
CA ARG A 124 -25.17 -1.42 -13.56
C ARG A 124 -24.66 -2.61 -14.36
N HIS A 125 -25.03 -3.81 -13.94
CA HIS A 125 -24.70 -5.04 -14.65
C HIS A 125 -25.38 -5.05 -16.03
N GLU A 126 -26.68 -4.76 -16.11
CA GLU A 126 -27.44 -4.65 -17.35
C GLU A 126 -26.82 -3.61 -18.30
N LYS A 127 -26.47 -2.41 -17.78
CA LYS A 127 -25.76 -1.39 -18.57
C LYS A 127 -24.35 -1.81 -19.01
N ALA A 128 -23.64 -2.59 -18.18
CA ALA A 128 -22.31 -3.07 -18.55
C ALA A 128 -22.37 -4.10 -19.67
N VAL A 129 -23.37 -4.99 -19.63
CA VAL A 129 -23.65 -5.96 -20.73
C VAL A 129 -24.04 -5.21 -22.00
N GLU A 130 -24.98 -4.27 -21.94
CA GLU A 130 -25.42 -3.45 -23.07
C GLU A 130 -24.26 -2.67 -23.74
N ASN A 131 -23.37 -2.10 -22.92
CA ASN A 131 -22.18 -1.38 -23.40
C ASN A 131 -21.17 -2.31 -24.11
N LEU A 132 -21.00 -3.53 -23.63
CA LEU A 132 -20.12 -4.51 -24.26
C LEU A 132 -20.69 -5.05 -25.54
N GLU A 133 -21.99 -5.31 -25.60
CA GLU A 133 -22.70 -5.71 -26.82
C GLU A 133 -22.63 -4.60 -27.88
N ALA A 134 -22.88 -3.36 -27.51
CA ALA A 134 -22.74 -2.22 -28.41
C ALA A 134 -21.29 -2.03 -28.91
N LYS A 135 -20.29 -2.32 -28.05
CA LYS A 135 -18.87 -2.29 -28.44
C LYS A 135 -18.58 -3.41 -29.45
N LEU A 136 -19.09 -4.60 -29.20
CA LEU A 136 -18.90 -5.76 -30.09
C LEU A 136 -19.45 -5.49 -31.48
N THR A 137 -20.67 -4.97 -31.55
CA THR A 137 -21.31 -4.57 -32.81
C THR A 137 -20.47 -3.55 -33.59
N ARG A 138 -19.95 -2.52 -32.92
CA ARG A 138 -19.06 -1.53 -33.54
C ARG A 138 -17.74 -2.12 -34.05
N LEU A 139 -17.18 -3.09 -33.33
CA LEU A 139 -15.95 -3.78 -33.76
C LEU A 139 -16.24 -4.68 -34.98
N GLN A 140 -17.39 -5.33 -35.03
CA GLN A 140 -17.84 -6.13 -36.20
C GLN A 140 -17.97 -5.27 -37.46
N GLU A 141 -18.67 -4.13 -37.37
CA GLU A 141 -18.78 -3.17 -38.47
C GLU A 141 -17.41 -2.64 -38.96
N ARG A 142 -16.50 -2.40 -38.00
CA ARG A 142 -15.12 -1.96 -38.33
C ARG A 142 -14.34 -3.07 -39.03
N LEU A 143 -14.51 -4.31 -38.63
CA LEU A 143 -13.85 -5.47 -39.26
C LEU A 143 -14.38 -5.69 -40.69
N GLU A 144 -15.67 -5.59 -40.89
CA GLU A 144 -16.28 -5.69 -42.24
C GLU A 144 -15.74 -4.60 -43.19
N LYS A 145 -15.69 -3.34 -42.72
CA LYS A 145 -15.09 -2.26 -43.51
C LYS A 145 -13.62 -2.51 -43.83
N LYS A 146 -12.84 -3.11 -42.90
CA LYS A 146 -11.44 -3.45 -43.13
C LYS A 146 -11.30 -4.58 -44.12
N ASN A 147 -12.13 -5.61 -44.06
CA ASN A 147 -12.14 -6.72 -45.03
C ASN A 147 -12.43 -6.19 -46.43
N LEU A 148 -13.37 -5.29 -46.61
CA LEU A 148 -13.65 -4.65 -47.89
C LEU A 148 -12.47 -3.81 -48.42
N GLN A 149 -11.71 -3.17 -47.51
CA GLN A 149 -10.48 -2.44 -47.88
C GLN A 149 -9.34 -3.38 -48.29
N ILE A 150 -9.24 -4.57 -47.67
CA ILE A 150 -8.27 -5.61 -48.05
C ILE A 150 -8.56 -6.14 -49.43
N GLU A 151 -9.83 -6.40 -49.76
CA GLU A 151 -10.27 -6.87 -51.06
C GLU A 151 -10.00 -5.85 -52.16
N ASN A 152 -10.18 -4.56 -51.89
CA ASN A 152 -10.02 -3.49 -52.87
C ASN A 152 -8.60 -2.91 -52.96
N ALA A 153 -7.65 -3.39 -52.16
CA ALA A 153 -6.28 -2.88 -52.13
C ALA A 153 -5.48 -3.35 -53.40
N ARG A 154 -5.00 -2.36 -54.17
CA ARG A 154 -4.22 -2.57 -55.41
C ARG A 154 -2.70 -2.72 -55.19
N LYS A 155 -2.18 -2.38 -54.00
CA LYS A 155 -0.76 -2.49 -53.65
C LYS A 155 -0.57 -3.45 -52.47
N ASP A 156 0.39 -4.37 -52.57
CA ASP A 156 0.64 -5.42 -51.57
C ASP A 156 0.99 -4.82 -50.20
N SER A 157 1.82 -3.77 -50.12
CA SER A 157 2.18 -3.10 -48.86
C SER A 157 0.97 -2.44 -48.12
N THR A 158 -0.01 -1.98 -48.92
CA THR A 158 -1.26 -1.41 -48.34
C THR A 158 -2.19 -2.51 -47.85
N ARG A 159 -2.20 -3.64 -48.56
CA ARG A 159 -2.96 -4.82 -48.18
C ARG A 159 -2.47 -5.46 -46.89
N GLU A 160 -1.16 -5.61 -46.74
CA GLU A 160 -0.53 -6.10 -45.50
C GLU A 160 -0.83 -5.21 -44.27
N ALA A 161 -0.77 -3.87 -44.45
CA ALA A 161 -1.14 -2.93 -43.41
C ALA A 161 -2.62 -3.04 -42.97
N TYR A 162 -3.54 -3.31 -43.91
CA TYR A 162 -4.94 -3.52 -43.59
C TYR A 162 -5.19 -4.87 -42.91
N ILE A 163 -4.44 -5.92 -43.30
CA ILE A 163 -4.51 -7.24 -42.64
C ILE A 163 -4.07 -7.10 -41.16
N ALA A 164 -2.93 -6.45 -40.89
CA ALA A 164 -2.48 -6.23 -39.53
C ALA A 164 -3.50 -5.46 -38.68
N GLN A 165 -4.18 -4.47 -39.27
CA GLN A 165 -5.25 -3.73 -38.57
C GLN A 165 -6.50 -4.60 -38.34
N ALA A 166 -6.83 -5.51 -39.23
CA ALA A 166 -7.94 -6.44 -39.07
C ALA A 166 -7.65 -7.47 -37.97
N GLU A 167 -6.41 -7.92 -37.82
CA GLU A 167 -6.01 -8.81 -36.73
C GLU A 167 -6.14 -8.15 -35.35
N ILE A 168 -5.73 -6.89 -35.21
CA ILE A 168 -5.91 -6.12 -33.98
C ILE A 168 -7.41 -5.99 -33.60
N ILE A 169 -8.28 -5.77 -34.61
CA ILE A 169 -9.72 -5.68 -34.36
C ILE A 169 -10.29 -7.03 -33.91
N LYS A 170 -9.84 -8.14 -34.50
CA LYS A 170 -10.24 -9.51 -34.13
C LYS A 170 -9.82 -9.83 -32.70
N GLU A 171 -8.63 -9.39 -32.28
CA GLU A 171 -8.14 -9.57 -30.92
C GLU A 171 -8.96 -8.77 -29.89
N ASP A 172 -9.29 -7.51 -30.22
CA ASP A 172 -10.21 -6.67 -29.43
C ASP A 172 -11.63 -7.26 -29.34
N MET A 173 -12.12 -7.89 -30.39
CA MET A 173 -13.40 -8.62 -30.41
C MET A 173 -13.36 -9.82 -29.45
N ALA A 174 -12.38 -10.69 -29.60
CA ALA A 174 -12.22 -11.87 -28.77
C ALA A 174 -12.09 -11.49 -27.27
N GLN A 175 -11.38 -10.41 -26.96
CA GLN A 175 -11.30 -9.89 -25.59
C GLN A 175 -12.64 -9.36 -25.08
N THR A 176 -13.41 -8.68 -25.93
CA THR A 176 -14.74 -8.14 -25.59
C THR A 176 -15.76 -9.26 -25.40
N GLU A 177 -15.73 -10.30 -26.23
CA GLU A 177 -16.55 -11.52 -26.10
C GLU A 177 -16.27 -12.28 -24.80
N ARG A 178 -14.99 -12.47 -24.44
CA ARG A 178 -14.61 -13.07 -23.15
C ARG A 178 -15.16 -12.28 -21.96
N ARG A 179 -15.12 -10.94 -22.03
CA ARG A 179 -15.69 -10.08 -21.00
C ARG A 179 -17.21 -10.16 -20.93
N LEU A 180 -17.88 -10.26 -22.06
CA LEU A 180 -19.32 -10.41 -22.14
C LEU A 180 -19.74 -11.78 -21.57
N SER A 181 -19.05 -12.85 -21.94
CA SER A 181 -19.27 -14.20 -21.41
C SER A 181 -19.05 -14.26 -19.90
N ALA A 182 -18.01 -13.63 -19.37
CA ALA A 182 -17.74 -13.56 -17.94
C ALA A 182 -18.78 -12.77 -17.15
N LEU A 183 -19.45 -11.80 -17.78
CA LEU A 183 -20.54 -11.03 -17.18
C LEU A 183 -21.89 -11.72 -17.29
N THR A 184 -22.16 -12.43 -18.39
CA THR A 184 -23.46 -13.09 -18.65
C THR A 184 -23.53 -14.49 -18.09
N ALA A 185 -22.41 -15.21 -17.97
CA ALA A 185 -22.33 -16.42 -17.18
C ALA A 185 -22.44 -16.02 -15.71
N GLY A 186 -23.61 -16.14 -15.13
CA GLY A 186 -23.73 -16.10 -13.67
C GLY A 186 -22.75 -17.11 -13.05
N PRO A 187 -22.40 -16.98 -11.75
CA PRO A 187 -21.42 -17.86 -11.11
C PRO A 187 -21.96 -19.31 -11.07
N SER A 188 -21.80 -20.03 -12.14
CA SER A 188 -22.05 -21.46 -12.22
C SER A 188 -20.76 -22.18 -11.87
N PHE A 189 -20.70 -22.64 -10.62
CA PHE A 189 -19.75 -23.64 -10.18
C PHE A 189 -20.21 -25.04 -10.66
N GLU A 190 -20.19 -25.26 -11.96
CA GLU A 190 -20.28 -26.62 -12.53
C GLU A 190 -19.22 -26.80 -13.58
N GLY A 191 -18.20 -27.53 -13.18
CA GLY A 191 -17.37 -28.46 -13.91
C GLY A 191 -17.05 -28.17 -15.41
N ALA A 192 -16.39 -27.07 -15.72
CA ALA A 192 -15.55 -27.00 -16.88
C ALA A 192 -14.16 -26.56 -16.37
N ASP A 193 -13.22 -27.47 -16.42
CA ASP A 193 -11.80 -27.17 -16.26
C ASP A 193 -11.44 -26.12 -17.32
N PRO A 194 -11.32 -24.83 -17.02
CA PRO A 194 -10.73 -23.91 -17.99
C PRO A 194 -9.32 -24.43 -18.20
N ALA A 195 -8.82 -24.40 -19.43
CA ALA A 195 -7.45 -24.72 -19.73
C ALA A 195 -6.57 -23.79 -18.89
N VAL A 196 -6.24 -24.23 -17.68
CA VAL A 196 -5.38 -23.49 -16.74
C VAL A 196 -4.04 -23.38 -17.44
N ALA A 197 -3.59 -22.16 -17.69
CA ALA A 197 -2.27 -21.95 -18.30
C ALA A 197 -1.24 -22.65 -17.40
N ILE A 198 -0.42 -23.49 -18.02
CA ILE A 198 0.61 -24.22 -17.28
C ILE A 198 1.56 -23.18 -16.68
N ILE A 199 1.77 -23.25 -15.36
CA ILE A 199 2.83 -22.45 -14.71
C ILE A 199 4.14 -22.81 -15.43
N PRO A 200 4.93 -21.83 -15.89
CA PRO A 200 6.18 -22.09 -16.59
C PRO A 200 7.08 -23.02 -15.77
N GLU A 201 7.78 -23.93 -16.44
CA GLU A 201 8.77 -24.76 -15.74
C GLU A 201 9.80 -23.89 -15.04
N LEU A 202 10.06 -24.22 -13.79
CA LEU A 202 11.04 -23.51 -12.99
C LEU A 202 12.45 -23.80 -13.49
N THR A 203 13.29 -22.80 -13.58
CA THR A 203 14.72 -22.98 -13.83
C THR A 203 15.38 -23.71 -12.68
N ALA A 204 16.59 -24.27 -12.90
CA ALA A 204 17.32 -24.96 -11.84
C ALA A 204 17.52 -24.13 -10.57
N PRO A 205 17.91 -22.82 -10.61
CA PRO A 205 17.99 -21.97 -9.43
C PRO A 205 16.63 -21.77 -8.73
N GLN A 206 15.55 -21.64 -9.50
CA GLN A 206 14.20 -21.50 -8.95
C GLN A 206 13.70 -22.78 -8.28
N THR A 207 14.03 -23.94 -8.86
CA THR A 207 13.71 -25.26 -8.31
C THR A 207 14.42 -25.44 -6.97
N THR A 208 15.73 -25.15 -6.90
CA THR A 208 16.50 -25.18 -5.65
C THR A 208 15.91 -24.25 -4.59
N ALA A 209 15.56 -23.00 -4.98
CA ALA A 209 14.91 -22.05 -4.07
C ALA A 209 13.57 -22.57 -3.55
N LEU A 210 12.76 -23.21 -4.39
CA LEU A 210 11.50 -23.83 -3.96
C LEU A 210 11.72 -24.99 -3.00
N GLU A 211 12.75 -25.83 -3.22
CA GLU A 211 13.12 -26.92 -2.30
C GLU A 211 13.55 -26.37 -0.94
N ASP A 212 14.36 -25.31 -0.92
CA ASP A 212 14.76 -24.60 0.31
C ASP A 212 13.57 -23.99 1.06
N ILE A 213 12.58 -23.45 0.33
CA ILE A 213 11.32 -22.97 0.91
C ILE A 213 10.56 -24.11 1.58
N LEU A 214 10.41 -25.23 0.88
CA LEU A 214 9.72 -26.40 1.42
C LEU A 214 10.42 -26.99 2.65
N GLU A 215 11.75 -26.87 2.70
CA GLU A 215 12.51 -27.29 3.87
C GLU A 215 12.34 -26.32 5.05
N ALA A 216 12.26 -25.01 4.79
CA ALA A 216 11.91 -24.02 5.81
C ALA A 216 10.52 -24.32 6.44
N PHE A 217 9.57 -24.76 5.63
CA PHE A 217 8.24 -25.15 6.10
C PHE A 217 8.27 -26.38 7.01
N LYS A 218 9.13 -27.38 6.71
CA LYS A 218 9.32 -28.54 7.61
C LYS A 218 9.92 -28.12 8.95
N GLU A 219 10.73 -27.06 8.96
CA GLU A 219 11.29 -26.48 10.19
C GLU A 219 10.30 -25.53 10.91
N GLU A 220 9.08 -25.39 10.43
CA GLU A 220 8.07 -24.43 10.91
C GLU A 220 8.58 -22.98 10.95
N LYS A 221 9.44 -22.60 10.00
CA LYS A 221 10.02 -21.27 9.86
C LYS A 221 9.49 -20.54 8.65
N PRO A 222 9.16 -19.25 8.77
CA PRO A 222 8.93 -18.39 7.61
C PRO A 222 10.15 -18.39 6.67
N ALA A 223 9.89 -18.48 5.36
CA ALA A 223 10.90 -18.42 4.32
C ALA A 223 11.05 -16.98 3.83
N LEU A 224 12.22 -16.36 3.99
CA LEU A 224 12.54 -15.05 3.40
C LEU A 224 13.23 -15.27 2.05
N VAL A 225 12.51 -15.03 0.97
CA VAL A 225 13.04 -15.12 -0.41
C VAL A 225 13.64 -13.77 -0.79
N HIS A 226 14.96 -13.68 -0.69
CA HIS A 226 15.75 -12.55 -1.16
C HIS A 226 16.13 -12.79 -2.62
N GLY A 227 15.40 -12.20 -3.55
CA GLY A 227 15.62 -12.36 -4.98
C GLY A 227 15.65 -11.04 -5.70
N ILE A 228 16.66 -10.83 -6.55
CA ILE A 228 16.78 -9.64 -7.38
C ILE A 228 15.52 -9.43 -8.24
N THR A 229 15.28 -8.20 -8.68
CA THR A 229 14.16 -7.90 -9.58
C THR A 229 14.32 -8.65 -10.89
N GLY A 230 13.26 -9.35 -11.32
CA GLY A 230 13.30 -10.18 -12.54
C GLY A 230 13.91 -11.58 -12.35
N SER A 231 14.11 -12.04 -11.11
CA SER A 231 14.56 -13.42 -10.83
C SER A 231 13.47 -14.48 -10.91
N GLY A 232 12.22 -14.06 -11.17
CA GLY A 232 11.09 -15.00 -11.29
C GLY A 232 10.52 -15.45 -9.94
N LYS A 233 10.54 -14.60 -8.92
CA LYS A 233 9.90 -14.87 -7.61
C LYS A 233 8.43 -15.25 -7.75
N THR A 234 7.71 -14.59 -8.64
CA THR A 234 6.27 -14.83 -8.86
C THR A 234 5.98 -16.27 -9.29
N GLU A 235 6.83 -16.87 -10.12
CA GLU A 235 6.71 -18.27 -10.57
C GLU A 235 6.89 -19.24 -9.40
N ILE A 236 7.88 -18.98 -8.53
CA ILE A 236 8.12 -19.78 -7.32
C ILE A 236 6.90 -19.70 -6.38
N TYR A 237 6.35 -18.49 -6.22
CA TYR A 237 5.16 -18.29 -5.37
C TYR A 237 3.93 -18.98 -5.97
N ALA A 238 3.75 -18.91 -7.28
CA ALA A 238 2.66 -19.59 -7.98
C ALA A 238 2.76 -21.11 -7.82
N GLU A 239 3.96 -21.68 -7.95
CA GLU A 239 4.17 -23.12 -7.79
C GLU A 239 3.98 -23.56 -6.32
N ALA A 240 4.43 -22.76 -5.33
CA ALA A 240 4.17 -23.03 -3.92
C ALA A 240 2.67 -22.96 -3.61
N ALA A 241 1.96 -21.97 -4.18
CA ALA A 241 0.52 -21.83 -4.06
C ALA A 241 -0.21 -23.02 -4.68
N ARG A 242 0.16 -23.46 -5.91
CA ARG A 242 -0.41 -24.63 -6.57
C ARG A 242 -0.31 -25.88 -5.71
N ARG A 243 0.88 -26.16 -5.15
CA ARG A 243 1.10 -27.31 -4.24
C ARG A 243 0.24 -27.25 -2.98
N THR A 244 -0.01 -26.03 -2.48
CA THR A 244 -0.86 -25.83 -1.31
C THR A 244 -2.33 -26.08 -1.64
N LEU A 245 -2.80 -25.57 -2.78
CA LEU A 245 -4.17 -25.78 -3.27
C LEU A 245 -4.45 -27.25 -3.58
N GLU A 246 -3.47 -28.00 -4.08
CA GLU A 246 -3.57 -29.45 -4.33
C GLU A 246 -3.71 -30.26 -3.05
N LYS A 247 -3.18 -29.77 -1.93
CA LYS A 247 -3.41 -30.34 -0.59
C LYS A 247 -4.78 -29.98 -0.01
N GLY A 248 -5.64 -29.29 -0.76
CA GLY A 248 -6.96 -28.82 -0.32
C GLY A 248 -6.91 -27.64 0.64
N ARG A 249 -5.77 -26.95 0.78
CA ARG A 249 -5.65 -25.80 1.67
C ARG A 249 -5.64 -24.48 0.89
N ASN A 250 -6.10 -23.41 1.53
CA ASN A 250 -6.28 -22.11 0.93
C ASN A 250 -4.99 -21.27 0.98
N VAL A 251 -4.89 -20.29 0.08
CA VAL A 251 -3.71 -19.41 -0.05
C VAL A 251 -4.14 -17.95 0.07
N LEU A 252 -3.36 -17.17 0.82
CA LEU A 252 -3.45 -15.72 0.86
C LEU A 252 -2.17 -15.12 0.26
N TYR A 253 -2.31 -14.41 -0.87
CA TYR A 253 -1.21 -13.72 -1.52
C TYR A 253 -1.34 -12.21 -1.30
N LEU A 254 -0.49 -11.65 -0.46
CA LEU A 254 -0.47 -10.23 -0.12
C LEU A 254 0.50 -9.47 -1.01
N VAL A 255 0.01 -8.34 -1.52
CA VAL A 255 0.81 -7.38 -2.29
C VAL A 255 0.60 -5.96 -1.74
N PRO A 256 1.59 -5.04 -1.91
CA PRO A 256 1.39 -3.62 -1.63
C PRO A 256 0.22 -3.05 -2.45
N GLU A 257 -0.50 -2.07 -1.90
CA GLU A 257 -1.66 -1.45 -2.58
C GLU A 257 -1.32 -0.93 -4.00
N ILE A 258 -0.09 -0.45 -4.18
CA ILE A 258 0.39 0.10 -5.45
C ILE A 258 0.86 -1.00 -6.42
N ALA A 259 1.27 -2.16 -5.89
CA ALA A 259 1.75 -3.29 -6.70
C ALA A 259 0.63 -4.19 -7.23
N LEU A 260 -0.61 -3.99 -6.77
CA LEU A 260 -1.78 -4.71 -7.30
C LEU A 260 -2.10 -4.19 -8.72
N SER A 261 -1.30 -4.61 -9.68
CA SER A 261 -1.49 -4.27 -11.08
C SER A 261 -2.41 -5.29 -11.77
N ARG A 262 -3.14 -4.83 -12.79
CA ARG A 262 -3.91 -5.75 -13.65
C ARG A 262 -3.02 -6.84 -14.26
N GLN A 263 -1.78 -6.52 -14.57
CA GLN A 263 -0.82 -7.47 -15.14
C GLN A 263 -0.55 -8.65 -14.21
N LEU A 264 -0.39 -8.40 -12.89
CA LEU A 264 -0.23 -9.48 -11.90
C LEU A 264 -1.53 -10.28 -11.75
N GLU A 265 -2.66 -9.60 -11.68
CA GLU A 265 -3.99 -10.22 -11.59
C GLU A 265 -4.25 -11.12 -12.80
N ASP A 266 -4.07 -10.61 -14.03
CA ASP A 266 -4.26 -11.36 -15.27
C ASP A 266 -3.30 -12.57 -15.34
N ARG A 267 -2.06 -12.42 -14.90
CA ARG A 267 -1.07 -13.50 -14.83
C ARG A 267 -1.48 -14.61 -13.88
N LEU A 268 -1.87 -14.26 -12.63
CA LEU A 268 -2.30 -15.24 -11.66
C LEU A 268 -3.67 -15.86 -12.03
N TYR A 269 -4.55 -15.09 -12.67
CA TYR A 269 -5.79 -15.63 -13.21
C TYR A 269 -5.51 -16.68 -14.30
N GLY A 270 -4.50 -16.45 -15.15
CA GLY A 270 -4.04 -17.44 -16.12
C GLY A 270 -3.61 -18.77 -15.46
N TYR A 271 -3.01 -18.72 -14.28
CA TYR A 271 -2.54 -19.91 -13.57
C TYR A 271 -3.62 -20.62 -12.74
N PHE A 272 -4.52 -19.86 -12.11
CA PHE A 272 -5.46 -20.39 -11.11
C PHE A 272 -6.92 -20.33 -11.52
N GLY A 273 -7.25 -19.62 -12.59
CA GLY A 273 -8.62 -19.46 -13.09
C GLY A 273 -9.57 -18.93 -12.02
N ASP A 274 -10.75 -19.52 -11.93
CA ASP A 274 -11.81 -19.11 -10.99
C ASP A 274 -11.51 -19.32 -9.50
N ARG A 275 -10.42 -20.04 -9.17
CA ARG A 275 -9.92 -20.16 -7.80
C ARG A 275 -9.33 -18.85 -7.29
N LEU A 276 -8.96 -17.92 -8.20
CA LEU A 276 -8.40 -16.61 -7.81
C LEU A 276 -9.51 -15.64 -7.45
N MET A 277 -9.42 -15.08 -6.25
CA MET A 277 -10.26 -13.97 -5.79
C MET A 277 -9.40 -12.75 -5.50
N THR A 278 -9.67 -11.61 -6.13
CA THR A 278 -8.93 -10.36 -5.91
C THR A 278 -9.65 -9.47 -4.92
N PHE A 279 -8.95 -8.98 -3.88
CA PHE A 279 -9.52 -8.14 -2.83
C PHE A 279 -8.65 -6.90 -2.56
N HIS A 280 -9.23 -5.70 -2.72
CA HIS A 280 -8.55 -4.43 -2.44
C HIS A 280 -9.49 -3.30 -2.00
N SER A 281 -8.92 -2.26 -1.40
CA SER A 281 -9.65 -1.12 -0.81
C SER A 281 -10.47 -0.32 -1.82
N ALA A 282 -10.09 -0.31 -3.10
CA ALA A 282 -10.80 0.42 -4.16
C ALA A 282 -12.08 -0.27 -4.65
N GLN A 283 -12.33 -1.51 -4.27
CA GLN A 283 -13.57 -2.21 -4.59
C GLN A 283 -14.75 -1.62 -3.83
N THR A 284 -15.95 -1.73 -4.41
CA THR A 284 -17.19 -1.30 -3.76
C THR A 284 -17.44 -2.12 -2.49
N ALA A 285 -18.18 -1.54 -1.53
CA ALA A 285 -18.56 -2.26 -0.31
C ALA A 285 -19.36 -3.56 -0.60
N ALA A 286 -20.14 -3.58 -1.68
CA ALA A 286 -20.86 -4.76 -2.14
C ALA A 286 -19.90 -5.82 -2.70
N GLY A 287 -18.92 -5.43 -3.53
CA GLY A 287 -17.90 -6.34 -4.06
C GLY A 287 -17.08 -7.00 -2.95
N ARG A 288 -16.65 -6.20 -1.95
CA ARG A 288 -15.91 -6.72 -0.80
C ARG A 288 -16.72 -7.73 0.03
N ARG A 289 -18.03 -7.48 0.22
CA ARG A 289 -18.94 -8.43 0.90
C ARG A 289 -19.07 -9.72 0.10
N ASN A 290 -19.30 -9.62 -1.20
CA ASN A 290 -19.42 -10.79 -2.06
C ASN A 290 -18.21 -11.73 -1.95
N ILE A 291 -16.98 -11.15 -1.90
CA ILE A 291 -15.76 -11.95 -1.70
C ILE A 291 -15.74 -12.61 -0.32
N ALA A 292 -16.10 -11.87 0.74
CA ALA A 292 -16.16 -12.43 2.08
C ALA A 292 -17.20 -13.56 2.19
N ASP A 293 -18.36 -13.40 1.55
CA ASP A 293 -19.40 -14.41 1.51
C ASP A 293 -18.98 -15.63 0.69
N LYS A 294 -18.29 -15.43 -0.45
CA LYS A 294 -17.70 -16.53 -1.22
C LYS A 294 -16.69 -17.34 -0.41
N ILE A 295 -15.81 -16.67 0.34
CA ILE A 295 -14.82 -17.32 1.20
C ILE A 295 -15.53 -18.16 2.29
N ARG A 296 -16.55 -17.62 2.97
CA ARG A 296 -17.27 -18.35 4.01
C ARG A 296 -18.01 -19.57 3.50
N ASN A 297 -18.65 -19.40 2.34
CA ASN A 297 -19.50 -20.42 1.75
C ASN A 297 -18.73 -21.33 0.76
N SER A 298 -17.39 -21.18 0.68
CA SER A 298 -16.60 -22.06 -0.17
C SER A 298 -16.66 -23.50 0.33
N ASP A 299 -16.91 -24.44 -0.59
CA ASP A 299 -16.87 -25.86 -0.29
C ASP A 299 -15.45 -26.22 0.22
N PRO A 300 -15.32 -26.89 1.36
CA PRO A 300 -14.02 -27.35 1.87
C PRO A 300 -13.19 -28.16 0.86
N ARG A 301 -13.85 -28.73 -0.16
CA ARG A 301 -13.20 -29.46 -1.24
C ARG A 301 -12.62 -28.56 -2.34
N ASN A 302 -13.04 -27.30 -2.41
CA ASN A 302 -12.63 -26.33 -3.41
C ASN A 302 -11.72 -25.27 -2.79
N SER A 303 -10.42 -25.55 -2.77
CA SER A 303 -9.44 -24.59 -2.27
C SER A 303 -9.37 -23.34 -3.16
N TYR A 304 -9.12 -22.19 -2.55
CA TYR A 304 -9.07 -20.88 -3.20
C TYR A 304 -7.75 -20.15 -2.91
N ILE A 305 -7.43 -19.18 -3.77
CA ILE A 305 -6.37 -18.21 -3.55
C ILE A 305 -6.94 -16.79 -3.53
N VAL A 306 -6.61 -16.02 -2.50
CA VAL A 306 -6.95 -14.59 -2.41
C VAL A 306 -5.72 -13.77 -2.74
N LEU A 307 -5.76 -13.00 -3.82
CA LEU A 307 -4.80 -11.93 -4.11
C LEU A 307 -5.33 -10.65 -3.47
N GLY A 308 -4.60 -10.09 -2.51
CA GLY A 308 -5.11 -8.94 -1.81
C GLY A 308 -4.07 -8.01 -1.22
N THR A 309 -4.54 -6.84 -0.78
CA THR A 309 -3.74 -5.89 -0.02
C THR A 309 -3.88 -6.17 1.49
N ARG A 310 -3.20 -5.38 2.34
CA ARG A 310 -3.24 -5.55 3.80
C ARG A 310 -4.64 -5.75 4.40
N SER A 311 -5.68 -5.18 3.78
CA SER A 311 -7.06 -5.31 4.29
C SER A 311 -7.65 -6.73 4.11
N SER A 312 -7.10 -7.54 3.22
CA SER A 312 -7.52 -8.93 3.02
C SER A 312 -7.18 -9.86 4.19
N LEU A 313 -6.30 -9.44 5.10
CA LEU A 313 -5.98 -10.16 6.33
C LEU A 313 -7.19 -10.37 7.25
N PHE A 314 -8.18 -9.50 7.18
CA PHE A 314 -9.39 -9.57 8.00
C PHE A 314 -10.57 -10.24 7.30
N LEU A 315 -10.36 -10.87 6.15
CA LEU A 315 -11.37 -11.72 5.52
C LEU A 315 -11.60 -12.99 6.37
N PRO A 316 -12.77 -13.61 6.28
CA PRO A 316 -13.12 -14.81 7.05
C PRO A 316 -12.41 -16.06 6.51
N HIS A 317 -11.09 -16.06 6.57
CA HIS A 317 -10.28 -17.17 6.09
C HIS A 317 -10.50 -18.44 6.89
N HIS A 318 -10.55 -19.58 6.19
CA HIS A 318 -10.51 -20.90 6.80
C HIS A 318 -9.45 -21.74 6.08
N ASP A 319 -8.90 -22.73 6.78
CA ASP A 319 -7.90 -23.70 6.28
C ASP A 319 -6.78 -23.09 5.44
N LEU A 320 -6.30 -21.89 5.86
CA LEU A 320 -5.13 -21.29 5.22
C LEU A 320 -3.92 -22.23 5.35
N GLY A 321 -3.32 -22.58 4.22
CA GLY A 321 -2.12 -23.40 4.13
C GLY A 321 -0.86 -22.57 3.89
N LEU A 322 -0.99 -21.46 3.16
CA LEU A 322 0.12 -20.63 2.79
C LEU A 322 -0.27 -19.16 2.80
N ILE A 323 0.60 -18.32 3.34
CA ILE A 323 0.53 -16.87 3.23
C ILE A 323 1.79 -16.37 2.53
N ILE A 324 1.62 -15.70 1.40
CA ILE A 324 2.69 -15.08 0.62
C ILE A 324 2.62 -13.58 0.85
N ILE A 325 3.74 -12.96 1.19
CA ILE A 325 3.86 -11.50 1.41
C ILE A 325 4.92 -10.99 0.44
N ASP A 326 4.48 -10.50 -0.70
CA ASP A 326 5.38 -9.97 -1.71
C ASP A 326 5.77 -8.53 -1.38
N GLU A 327 7.01 -8.13 -1.73
CA GLU A 327 7.60 -6.83 -1.38
C GLU A 327 7.41 -6.50 0.12
N GLU A 328 7.78 -7.44 1.00
CA GLU A 328 7.52 -7.41 2.47
C GLU A 328 8.01 -6.13 3.17
N HIS A 329 8.98 -5.45 2.56
CA HIS A 329 9.57 -4.20 3.03
C HIS A 329 8.73 -2.96 2.73
N ASP A 330 7.67 -3.08 1.89
CA ASP A 330 6.92 -1.91 1.43
C ASP A 330 6.17 -1.23 2.58
N ASN A 331 6.32 0.10 2.67
CA ASN A 331 5.69 0.91 3.71
C ASN A 331 4.14 0.91 3.65
N SER A 332 3.54 0.54 2.51
CA SER A 332 2.08 0.49 2.37
C SER A 332 1.44 -0.63 3.20
N TYR A 333 2.23 -1.58 3.70
CA TYR A 333 1.74 -2.56 4.67
C TYR A 333 1.43 -1.94 6.05
N LYS A 334 1.98 -0.77 6.38
CA LYS A 334 1.61 -0.05 7.60
C LYS A 334 0.35 0.78 7.38
N GLN A 335 -0.63 0.65 8.27
CA GLN A 335 -1.80 1.52 8.32
C GLN A 335 -1.56 2.68 9.28
N ASP A 336 -1.55 3.92 8.76
CA ASP A 336 -1.35 5.12 9.57
C ASP A 336 -2.65 5.59 10.21
N SER A 337 -3.77 5.49 9.49
CA SER A 337 -5.09 5.94 9.93
C SER A 337 -6.19 5.23 9.14
N PRO A 338 -7.36 4.97 9.75
CA PRO A 338 -7.67 5.05 11.19
C PRO A 338 -7.02 3.91 12.00
N ALA A 339 -7.29 3.86 13.33
CA ALA A 339 -6.99 2.66 14.11
C ALA A 339 -7.83 1.46 13.61
N PRO A 340 -7.29 0.23 13.69
CA PRO A 340 -5.97 -0.18 14.20
C PRO A 340 -4.83 0.25 13.27
N ARG A 341 -3.72 0.76 13.84
CA ARG A 341 -2.51 1.13 13.10
C ARG A 341 -1.58 -0.05 12.96
N TYR A 342 -2.08 -1.09 12.32
CA TYR A 342 -1.36 -2.36 12.18
C TYR A 342 -0.38 -2.37 11.01
N HIS A 343 0.59 -3.27 11.07
CA HIS A 343 1.48 -3.60 9.96
C HIS A 343 1.03 -4.92 9.32
N GLY A 344 0.75 -4.92 8.02
CA GLY A 344 0.21 -6.08 7.31
C GLY A 344 1.10 -7.31 7.40
N ARG A 345 2.44 -7.18 7.23
CA ARG A 345 3.40 -8.28 7.37
C ARG A 345 3.29 -8.94 8.76
N ASP A 346 3.33 -8.14 9.82
CA ASP A 346 3.33 -8.68 11.17
C ASP A 346 1.98 -9.30 11.54
N THR A 347 0.88 -8.69 11.06
CA THR A 347 -0.47 -9.25 11.22
C THR A 347 -0.64 -10.55 10.42
N ALA A 348 -0.02 -10.66 9.23
CA ALA A 348 -0.01 -11.89 8.44
C ALA A 348 0.68 -13.04 9.18
N LEU A 349 1.77 -12.76 9.89
CA LEU A 349 2.45 -13.75 10.75
C LEU A 349 1.57 -14.19 11.95
N MET A 350 0.78 -13.27 12.52
CA MET A 350 -0.20 -13.63 13.57
C MET A 350 -1.29 -14.54 12.98
N LEU A 351 -1.82 -14.20 11.82
CA LEU A 351 -2.83 -15.00 11.10
C LEU A 351 -2.27 -16.39 10.75
N ALA A 352 -1.03 -16.46 10.25
CA ALA A 352 -0.36 -17.71 9.93
C ALA A 352 -0.26 -18.63 11.16
N LYS A 353 0.11 -18.09 12.31
CA LYS A 353 0.17 -18.85 13.57
C LYS A 353 -1.19 -19.42 13.98
N LEU A 354 -2.28 -18.65 13.80
CA LEU A 354 -3.65 -19.12 14.13
C LEU A 354 -4.12 -20.24 13.21
N HIS A 355 -3.71 -20.21 11.94
CA HIS A 355 -4.10 -21.22 10.94
C HIS A 355 -3.09 -22.34 10.77
N LYS A 356 -1.92 -22.27 11.44
CA LYS A 356 -0.78 -23.15 11.21
C LYS A 356 -0.42 -23.18 9.72
N SER A 357 -0.29 -22.00 9.15
CA SER A 357 0.04 -21.78 7.73
C SER A 357 1.52 -21.56 7.56
N ASP A 358 2.07 -22.03 6.45
CA ASP A 358 3.41 -21.69 6.00
C ASP A 358 3.45 -20.22 5.54
N VAL A 359 4.63 -19.59 5.59
CA VAL A 359 4.79 -18.18 5.21
C VAL A 359 5.98 -18.00 4.28
N ILE A 360 5.75 -17.30 3.17
CA ILE A 360 6.79 -16.78 2.29
C ILE A 360 6.80 -15.25 2.40
N LEU A 361 7.96 -14.69 2.69
CA LEU A 361 8.24 -13.26 2.63
C LEU A 361 9.14 -13.02 1.42
N GLY A 362 8.69 -12.21 0.47
CA GLY A 362 9.45 -11.94 -0.75
C GLY A 362 9.92 -10.51 -0.83
N SER A 363 11.19 -10.32 -1.20
CA SER A 363 11.74 -8.98 -1.44
C SER A 363 13.03 -9.02 -2.26
N ALA A 364 13.23 -7.98 -3.08
CA ALA A 364 14.55 -7.70 -3.66
C ALA A 364 15.46 -6.96 -2.67
N THR A 365 14.85 -6.25 -1.73
CA THR A 365 15.51 -5.41 -0.72
C THR A 365 14.87 -5.64 0.64
N PRO A 366 15.12 -6.78 1.28
CA PRO A 366 14.48 -7.15 2.54
C PRO A 366 14.63 -6.07 3.62
N SER A 367 13.59 -5.94 4.45
CA SER A 367 13.64 -5.06 5.61
C SER A 367 14.69 -5.51 6.62
N LEU A 368 15.29 -4.56 7.35
CA LEU A 368 16.27 -4.90 8.39
C LEU A 368 15.65 -5.74 9.52
N GLU A 369 14.35 -5.61 9.76
CA GLU A 369 13.60 -6.45 10.69
C GLU A 369 13.57 -7.92 10.23
N SER A 370 13.34 -8.18 8.94
CA SER A 370 13.32 -9.52 8.36
C SER A 370 14.73 -10.12 8.32
N LEU A 371 15.74 -9.34 7.94
CA LEU A 371 17.16 -9.77 7.99
C LEU A 371 17.59 -10.12 9.42
N TYR A 372 17.22 -9.29 10.39
CA TYR A 372 17.49 -9.58 11.81
C TYR A 372 16.85 -10.91 12.26
N ASN A 373 15.60 -11.19 11.83
CA ASN A 373 14.94 -12.45 12.16
C ASN A 373 15.62 -13.66 11.49
N CYS A 374 16.20 -13.50 10.30
CA CYS A 374 17.06 -14.54 9.70
C CYS A 374 18.33 -14.78 10.52
N HIS A 375 19.02 -13.72 10.93
CA HIS A 375 20.23 -13.82 11.78
C HIS A 375 19.92 -14.44 13.15
N ALA A 376 18.73 -14.18 13.68
CA ALA A 376 18.26 -14.77 14.93
C ALA A 376 17.76 -16.23 14.77
N GLY A 377 17.83 -16.81 13.57
CA GLY A 377 17.38 -18.18 13.27
C GLY A 377 15.87 -18.37 13.31
N LYS A 378 15.09 -17.27 13.36
CA LYS A 378 13.61 -17.29 13.35
C LYS A 378 13.03 -17.47 11.95
N TYR A 379 13.72 -16.96 10.92
CA TYR A 379 13.37 -17.13 9.52
C TYR A 379 14.50 -17.86 8.81
N ARG A 380 14.19 -18.55 7.73
CA ARG A 380 15.18 -19.11 6.81
C ARG A 380 15.33 -18.19 5.61
N MET A 381 16.57 -17.74 5.34
CA MET A 381 16.85 -16.90 4.17
C MET A 381 17.17 -17.78 2.96
N ILE A 382 16.49 -17.52 1.86
CA ILE A 382 16.67 -18.17 0.56
C ILE A 382 17.09 -17.10 -0.43
N SER A 383 18.24 -17.28 -1.09
CA SER A 383 18.81 -16.31 -2.03
C SER A 383 18.57 -16.75 -3.47
N LEU A 384 18.04 -15.83 -4.28
CA LEU A 384 17.82 -16.02 -5.72
C LEU A 384 18.53 -14.90 -6.48
N ASN A 385 19.83 -15.12 -6.76
CA ASN A 385 20.75 -14.08 -7.25
C ASN A 385 20.83 -14.00 -8.79
N GLU A 386 20.20 -14.92 -9.52
CA GLU A 386 20.25 -14.96 -10.97
C GLU A 386 18.98 -14.35 -11.58
N ARG A 387 19.15 -13.55 -12.64
CA ARG A 387 18.02 -13.03 -13.42
C ARG A 387 17.57 -14.09 -14.42
N PHE A 388 16.27 -14.23 -14.60
CA PHE A 388 15.65 -15.21 -15.52
C PHE A 388 16.16 -15.10 -16.97
N HIS A 389 16.54 -13.91 -17.44
CA HIS A 389 16.99 -13.66 -18.79
C HIS A 389 18.50 -13.39 -18.95
N GLY A 390 19.32 -13.68 -17.93
CA GLY A 390 20.79 -13.53 -18.01
C GLY A 390 21.26 -12.08 -18.28
N SER A 391 20.43 -11.06 -18.02
CA SER A 391 20.83 -9.66 -18.22
C SER A 391 21.86 -9.22 -17.16
N GLU A 392 22.92 -8.51 -17.61
CA GLU A 392 23.92 -7.92 -16.74
C GLU A 392 23.28 -6.86 -15.82
N ASP A 393 23.90 -6.63 -14.65
CA ASP A 393 23.50 -5.54 -13.77
C ASP A 393 23.74 -4.19 -14.44
N SER A 394 22.79 -3.26 -14.23
CA SER A 394 22.93 -1.88 -14.74
C SER A 394 24.15 -1.21 -14.14
N ALA A 395 24.95 -0.52 -14.96
CA ALA A 395 26.02 0.30 -14.50
C ALA A 395 25.48 1.45 -13.63
N VAL A 396 26.15 1.75 -12.52
CA VAL A 396 25.80 2.86 -11.63
C VAL A 396 26.78 3.99 -11.81
N GLU A 397 26.29 5.20 -12.03
CA GLU A 397 27.10 6.40 -12.07
C GLU A 397 26.60 7.44 -11.09
N ILE A 398 27.52 8.02 -10.30
CA ILE A 398 27.23 9.10 -9.36
C ILE A 398 27.86 10.39 -9.86
N ILE A 399 27.03 11.43 -10.05
CA ILE A 399 27.46 12.74 -10.48
C ILE A 399 27.43 13.70 -9.29
N ASP A 400 28.61 14.25 -8.93
CA ASP A 400 28.74 15.29 -7.90
C ASP A 400 28.25 16.64 -8.42
N THR A 401 27.05 17.03 -8.04
CA THR A 401 26.44 18.31 -8.48
C THR A 401 27.18 19.55 -7.96
N ARG A 402 27.96 19.45 -6.85
CA ARG A 402 28.78 20.57 -6.35
C ARG A 402 30.02 20.74 -7.21
N ALA A 403 30.67 19.64 -7.59
CA ALA A 403 31.81 19.66 -8.49
C ALA A 403 31.39 20.20 -9.86
N GLU A 404 30.26 19.75 -10.40
CA GLU A 404 29.73 20.22 -11.69
C GLU A 404 29.36 21.71 -11.66
N ARG A 405 28.74 22.20 -10.60
CA ARG A 405 28.45 23.65 -10.44
C ARG A 405 29.72 24.50 -10.45
N ARG A 406 30.80 24.06 -9.78
CA ARG A 406 32.10 24.75 -9.76
C ARG A 406 32.70 24.85 -11.17
N LYS A 407 32.55 23.82 -11.98
CA LYS A 407 33.01 23.78 -13.38
C LYS A 407 32.03 24.46 -14.36
N ARG A 408 30.94 25.06 -13.89
CA ARG A 408 29.83 25.58 -14.71
C ARG A 408 29.20 24.50 -15.59
N GLY A 409 29.29 23.23 -15.17
CA GLY A 409 28.80 22.04 -15.85
C GLY A 409 27.33 21.74 -15.60
N MET A 410 26.54 22.70 -15.14
CA MET A 410 25.10 22.53 -14.91
C MET A 410 24.26 23.38 -15.85
N ARG A 411 23.17 22.84 -16.35
CA ARG A 411 22.09 23.52 -17.07
C ARG A 411 20.78 23.29 -16.33
N GLY A 412 20.39 24.27 -15.50
CA GLY A 412 19.25 24.08 -14.59
C GLY A 412 19.51 22.96 -13.61
N SER A 413 18.63 21.98 -13.62
CA SER A 413 18.70 20.76 -12.78
C SER A 413 19.60 19.67 -13.36
N PHE A 414 20.06 19.79 -14.61
CA PHE A 414 20.79 18.76 -15.33
C PHE A 414 22.30 19.10 -15.39
N SER A 415 23.16 18.14 -15.12
CA SER A 415 24.59 18.25 -15.44
C SER A 415 24.82 18.04 -16.94
N ILE A 416 25.89 18.61 -17.50
CA ILE A 416 26.24 18.41 -18.93
C ILE A 416 26.42 16.92 -19.20
N LYS A 417 27.11 16.21 -18.33
CA LYS A 417 27.32 14.77 -18.46
C LYS A 417 26.01 13.98 -18.51
N LEU A 418 25.01 14.34 -17.66
CA LEU A 418 23.69 13.74 -17.72
C LEU A 418 22.96 14.05 -19.03
N ILE A 419 23.09 15.29 -19.53
CA ILE A 419 22.50 15.69 -20.82
C ILE A 419 23.06 14.84 -21.96
N GLU A 420 24.37 14.55 -21.96
CA GLU A 420 25.02 13.67 -22.91
C GLU A 420 24.48 12.28 -22.87
N HIS A 421 24.36 11.65 -21.69
CA HIS A 421 23.76 10.31 -21.54
C HIS A 421 22.30 10.23 -22.02
N ILE A 422 21.50 11.26 -21.72
CA ILE A 422 20.11 11.31 -22.20
C ILE A 422 20.08 11.39 -23.73
N LYS A 423 20.94 12.20 -24.35
CA LYS A 423 21.00 12.33 -25.82
C LYS A 423 21.41 11.02 -26.48
N GLU A 424 22.48 10.39 -25.99
CA GLU A 424 22.95 9.11 -26.49
C GLU A 424 21.83 8.03 -26.42
N THR A 425 21.10 8.00 -25.31
CA THR A 425 19.96 7.07 -25.13
C THR A 425 18.85 7.34 -26.13
N LEU A 426 18.48 8.62 -26.33
CA LEU A 426 17.41 8.98 -27.26
C LEU A 426 17.84 8.74 -28.73
N GLU A 427 19.09 8.97 -29.07
CA GLU A 427 19.66 8.69 -30.41
C GLU A 427 19.68 7.19 -30.71
N ALA A 428 19.86 6.34 -29.70
CA ALA A 428 19.74 4.89 -29.82
C ALA A 428 18.27 4.42 -29.92
N GLY A 429 17.28 5.31 -29.84
CA GLY A 429 15.86 4.98 -29.86
C GLY A 429 15.35 4.34 -28.57
N GLU A 430 16.11 4.48 -27.48
CA GLU A 430 15.79 3.91 -26.17
C GLU A 430 15.12 4.94 -25.25
N GLN A 431 14.55 4.48 -24.13
CA GLN A 431 13.73 5.29 -23.26
C GLN A 431 14.45 5.69 -21.95
N VAL A 432 14.03 6.83 -21.41
CA VAL A 432 14.59 7.42 -20.20
C VAL A 432 13.52 7.61 -19.14
N ILE A 433 13.82 7.23 -17.90
CA ILE A 433 13.03 7.62 -16.72
C ILE A 433 13.83 8.63 -15.90
N ILE A 434 13.22 9.76 -15.59
CA ILE A 434 13.79 10.77 -14.71
C ILE A 434 12.95 10.86 -13.44
N LEU A 435 13.54 10.44 -12.32
CA LEU A 435 12.90 10.52 -11.02
C LEU A 435 13.35 11.74 -10.25
N ARG A 436 12.38 12.33 -9.60
CA ARG A 436 12.60 13.28 -8.54
C ARG A 436 12.02 12.78 -7.23
N SER A 437 12.84 12.75 -6.18
CA SER A 437 12.33 12.44 -4.85
C SER A 437 11.38 13.53 -4.36
N ARG A 438 10.14 13.14 -4.04
CA ARG A 438 9.03 14.06 -3.76
C ARG A 438 9.03 14.69 -2.37
N ARG A 439 9.82 14.21 -1.42
CA ARG A 439 9.64 14.56 -0.01
C ARG A 439 10.30 15.85 0.46
N ALA A 440 10.96 16.62 -0.43
CA ALA A 440 11.42 17.94 -0.11
C ALA A 440 10.73 18.98 -1.00
N TYR A 441 9.73 19.62 -0.46
CA TYR A 441 9.02 20.80 -0.98
C TYR A 441 8.15 20.58 -2.23
N SER A 442 6.85 20.45 -2.01
CA SER A 442 5.85 21.01 -2.93
C SER A 442 6.31 22.39 -3.34
N PRO A 443 6.16 22.83 -4.62
CA PRO A 443 6.57 24.14 -5.04
C PRO A 443 5.91 25.18 -4.14
N ALA A 444 6.67 25.64 -3.14
CA ALA A 444 6.20 26.63 -2.20
C ALA A 444 6.24 28.00 -2.86
N LEU A 445 5.30 28.84 -2.52
CA LEU A 445 5.29 30.23 -2.96
C LEU A 445 6.07 31.08 -1.95
N GLN A 446 7.14 31.72 -2.40
CA GLN A 446 7.94 32.64 -1.59
C GLN A 446 7.87 34.06 -2.14
N CYS A 447 7.80 35.02 -1.25
CA CYS A 447 7.88 36.42 -1.62
C CYS A 447 9.32 36.81 -2.06
N THR A 448 9.42 37.49 -3.17
CA THR A 448 10.73 37.95 -3.72
C THR A 448 11.41 39.03 -2.87
N SER A 449 10.65 39.78 -2.09
CA SER A 449 11.15 40.88 -1.24
C SER A 449 11.32 40.48 0.24
N CYS A 450 10.26 40.02 0.89
CA CYS A 450 10.31 39.75 2.33
C CYS A 450 10.67 38.30 2.67
N GLY A 451 10.85 37.42 1.69
CA GLY A 451 11.17 36.02 1.91
C GLY A 451 10.05 35.15 2.50
N GLU A 452 8.85 35.72 2.76
CA GLU A 452 7.72 35.02 3.36
C GLU A 452 7.27 33.86 2.48
N ILE A 453 7.14 32.66 3.07
CA ILE A 453 6.59 31.50 2.39
C ILE A 453 5.09 31.43 2.66
N GLN A 454 4.27 31.31 1.62
CA GLN A 454 2.83 31.18 1.76
C GLN A 454 2.48 29.85 2.43
N LYS A 455 1.86 29.92 3.60
CA LYS A 455 1.48 28.76 4.41
C LYS A 455 -0.01 28.58 4.44
N CYS A 456 -0.44 27.31 4.62
CA CYS A 456 -1.84 26.98 4.87
C CYS A 456 -2.28 27.60 6.22
N PRO A 457 -3.43 28.29 6.26
CA PRO A 457 -3.94 28.87 7.50
C PRO A 457 -4.29 27.82 8.56
N HIS A 458 -4.54 26.56 8.13
CA HIS A 458 -4.97 25.46 9.00
C HIS A 458 -3.84 24.49 9.40
N CYS A 459 -2.76 24.41 8.63
CA CYS A 459 -1.75 23.35 8.77
C CYS A 459 -0.32 23.84 9.01
N ASN A 460 -0.08 25.14 8.93
CA ASN A 460 1.26 25.70 9.05
C ASN A 460 2.33 25.09 8.10
N VAL A 461 1.89 24.47 7.01
CA VAL A 461 2.75 23.94 5.95
C VAL A 461 2.65 24.83 4.72
N SER A 462 3.67 24.82 3.87
CA SER A 462 3.68 25.57 2.61
C SER A 462 2.53 25.11 1.70
N LEU A 463 1.93 26.10 1.02
CA LEU A 463 0.90 25.86 0.01
C LEU A 463 1.56 25.56 -1.34
N SER A 464 0.95 24.62 -2.07
CA SER A 464 1.37 24.25 -3.43
C SER A 464 0.50 24.95 -4.46
N LEU A 465 1.14 25.49 -5.52
CA LEU A 465 0.42 26.10 -6.64
C LEU A 465 0.04 25.02 -7.67
N HIS A 466 -1.25 24.93 -7.98
CA HIS A 466 -1.80 24.11 -9.06
C HIS A 466 -2.32 25.00 -10.19
N ARG A 467 -1.78 24.81 -11.39
CA ARG A 467 -2.20 25.51 -12.62
C ARG A 467 -2.84 24.49 -13.58
N PRO A 468 -4.00 24.78 -14.18
CA PRO A 468 -4.49 24.02 -15.33
C PRO A 468 -3.55 24.15 -16.53
N GLN A 469 -3.43 23.12 -17.35
CA GLN A 469 -2.47 23.07 -18.48
C GLN A 469 -2.75 24.09 -19.61
N ASP A 470 -3.97 24.65 -19.71
CA ASP A 470 -4.41 25.44 -20.87
C ASP A 470 -4.88 26.88 -20.56
N THR A 471 -4.47 27.48 -19.44
CA THR A 471 -5.00 28.79 -19.03
C THR A 471 -3.95 29.84 -18.72
N THR A 472 -4.34 31.12 -18.87
CA THR A 472 -3.51 32.29 -18.61
C THR A 472 -2.79 32.27 -17.25
N PRO A 473 -1.63 32.93 -17.08
CA PRO A 473 -0.82 32.90 -15.85
C PRO A 473 -1.57 33.24 -14.55
N ALA A 474 -2.72 33.93 -14.65
CA ALA A 474 -3.53 34.38 -13.51
C ALA A 474 -4.52 33.31 -12.99
N SER A 475 -4.75 32.20 -13.69
CA SER A 475 -5.74 31.19 -13.31
C SER A 475 -5.07 29.99 -12.64
N GLY A 476 -4.88 30.05 -11.33
CA GLY A 476 -4.37 28.95 -10.53
C GLY A 476 -5.06 28.89 -9.17
N LYS A 477 -4.93 27.78 -8.48
CA LYS A 477 -5.32 27.65 -7.08
C LYS A 477 -4.15 27.17 -6.23
N VAL A 478 -4.08 27.68 -5.01
CA VAL A 478 -3.15 27.15 -3.98
C VAL A 478 -3.88 26.07 -3.20
N VAL A 479 -3.20 24.97 -2.93
CA VAL A 479 -3.76 23.79 -2.25
C VAL A 479 -2.85 23.35 -1.12
N CYS A 480 -3.43 23.02 0.02
CA CYS A 480 -2.76 22.33 1.10
C CYS A 480 -2.95 20.82 0.96
N HIS A 481 -1.86 20.08 0.70
CA HIS A 481 -1.91 18.62 0.57
C HIS A 481 -2.12 17.85 1.89
N HIS A 482 -2.12 18.54 3.04
CA HIS A 482 -2.39 17.91 4.34
C HIS A 482 -3.88 17.93 4.71
N CYS A 483 -4.59 19.06 4.49
CA CYS A 483 -5.99 19.18 4.87
C CYS A 483 -6.95 19.39 3.69
N GLY A 484 -6.44 19.50 2.46
CA GLY A 484 -7.25 19.74 1.26
C GLY A 484 -7.74 21.19 1.10
N TRP A 485 -7.39 22.11 2.03
CA TRP A 485 -7.77 23.50 1.90
C TRP A 485 -7.22 24.10 0.61
N SER A 486 -8.05 24.88 -0.10
CA SER A 486 -7.66 25.54 -1.33
C SER A 486 -8.22 26.95 -1.43
N ALA A 487 -7.47 27.83 -2.10
CA ALA A 487 -7.87 29.19 -2.41
C ALA A 487 -7.37 29.59 -3.81
N PRO A 488 -7.98 30.61 -4.45
CA PRO A 488 -7.47 31.20 -5.68
C PRO A 488 -6.00 31.67 -5.50
N PHE A 489 -5.19 31.45 -6.49
CA PHE A 489 -3.80 31.96 -6.48
C PHE A 489 -3.81 33.50 -6.54
N ARG A 490 -2.91 34.12 -5.79
CA ARG A 490 -2.62 35.54 -5.82
C ARG A 490 -1.16 35.71 -6.21
N ASP A 491 -0.88 36.60 -7.16
CA ASP A 491 0.48 36.87 -7.63
C ASP A 491 1.35 37.61 -6.60
N ASN A 492 0.72 38.26 -5.62
CA ASN A 492 1.40 39.11 -4.67
C ASN A 492 1.34 38.58 -3.23
N CYS A 493 2.40 38.85 -2.49
CA CYS A 493 2.54 38.50 -1.08
C CYS A 493 1.49 39.22 -0.22
N ILE A 494 0.79 38.46 0.61
CA ILE A 494 -0.21 39.02 1.55
C ILE A 494 0.41 39.97 2.55
N LYS A 495 1.71 39.79 2.90
CA LYS A 495 2.41 40.54 3.92
C LYS A 495 2.96 41.89 3.43
N CYS A 496 3.55 41.93 2.24
CA CYS A 496 4.24 43.13 1.73
C CYS A 496 3.85 43.58 0.33
N GLY A 497 2.91 42.87 -0.34
CA GLY A 497 2.43 43.23 -1.68
C GLY A 497 3.36 42.90 -2.82
N SER A 498 4.60 42.43 -2.57
CA SER A 498 5.60 42.13 -3.61
C SER A 498 5.28 40.80 -4.32
N PRO A 499 5.78 40.59 -5.56
CA PRO A 499 5.50 39.35 -6.30
C PRO A 499 5.95 38.10 -5.60
N LEU A 500 5.15 37.01 -5.79
CA LEU A 500 5.47 35.67 -5.32
C LEU A 500 6.22 34.89 -6.40
N MET A 501 7.25 34.16 -6.00
CA MET A 501 7.98 33.22 -6.85
C MET A 501 7.80 31.80 -6.37
N LEU A 502 7.86 30.84 -7.28
CA LEU A 502 7.87 29.41 -6.95
C LEU A 502 9.25 29.01 -6.40
N LEU A 503 9.24 28.53 -5.15
CA LEU A 503 10.41 27.91 -4.53
C LEU A 503 10.42 26.42 -4.82
N GLY A 504 11.52 25.95 -5.33
CA GLY A 504 11.76 24.54 -5.58
C GLY A 504 11.31 24.11 -6.99
N ALA A 505 12.18 23.34 -7.63
CA ALA A 505 11.85 22.71 -8.89
C ALA A 505 10.94 21.50 -8.62
N GLY A 506 9.64 21.61 -8.87
CA GLY A 506 8.73 20.46 -8.99
C GLY A 506 9.11 19.59 -10.19
N THR A 507 8.45 18.44 -10.35
CA THR A 507 8.52 17.63 -11.58
C THR A 507 8.19 18.46 -12.81
N GLN A 508 7.31 19.44 -12.68
CA GLN A 508 6.95 20.39 -13.74
C GLN A 508 8.16 21.20 -14.23
N LYS A 509 8.99 21.73 -13.32
CA LYS A 509 10.21 22.46 -13.74
C LYS A 509 11.21 21.55 -14.46
N ILE A 510 11.33 20.30 -14.02
CA ILE A 510 12.20 19.32 -14.69
C ILE A 510 11.65 19.02 -16.09
N GLU A 511 10.32 18.92 -16.24
CA GLU A 511 9.64 18.77 -17.53
C GLU A 511 9.91 19.95 -18.45
N GLU A 512 9.76 21.20 -17.97
CA GLU A 512 10.03 22.43 -18.71
C GLU A 512 11.51 22.52 -19.13
N GLU A 513 12.45 22.23 -18.22
CA GLU A 513 13.89 22.21 -18.52
C GLU A 513 14.24 21.10 -19.52
N ALA A 514 13.64 19.92 -19.39
CA ALA A 514 13.84 18.80 -20.33
C ALA A 514 13.29 19.11 -21.73
N ALA A 515 12.12 19.75 -21.82
CA ALA A 515 11.55 20.17 -23.10
C ALA A 515 12.45 21.15 -23.86
N ILE A 516 13.14 22.04 -23.13
CA ILE A 516 14.11 22.96 -23.73
C ILE A 516 15.39 22.23 -24.17
N LEU A 517 15.88 21.28 -23.36
CA LEU A 517 17.13 20.54 -23.63
C LEU A 517 16.98 19.46 -24.71
N PHE A 518 15.77 18.87 -24.80
CA PHE A 518 15.45 17.75 -25.70
C PHE A 518 14.17 18.05 -26.51
N PRO A 519 14.17 19.04 -27.41
CA PRO A 519 12.95 19.53 -28.07
C PRO A 519 12.31 18.52 -29.02
N GLN A 520 13.01 17.45 -29.40
CA GLN A 520 12.50 16.40 -30.26
C GLN A 520 11.95 15.18 -29.49
N ALA A 521 12.18 15.12 -28.17
CA ALA A 521 11.73 14.01 -27.35
C ALA A 521 10.26 14.18 -26.95
N ARG A 522 9.51 13.07 -26.96
CA ARG A 522 8.14 13.01 -26.45
C ARG A 522 8.18 12.80 -24.95
N ILE A 523 7.89 13.86 -24.19
CA ILE A 523 8.00 13.88 -22.73
C ILE A 523 6.63 13.71 -22.11
N ALA A 524 6.51 12.84 -21.10
CA ALA A 524 5.31 12.72 -20.27
C ALA A 524 5.69 12.87 -18.78
N ARG A 525 4.74 13.38 -17.99
CA ARG A 525 4.89 13.55 -16.55
C ARG A 525 3.87 12.74 -15.78
N LEU A 526 4.36 11.98 -14.78
CA LEU A 526 3.52 11.20 -13.87
C LEU A 526 3.93 11.47 -12.42
N ASP A 527 3.14 12.29 -11.75
CA ASP A 527 3.28 12.58 -10.32
C ASP A 527 1.93 12.43 -9.61
N SER A 528 1.89 12.67 -8.28
CA SER A 528 0.65 12.47 -7.53
C SER A 528 -0.45 13.45 -7.90
N ASP A 529 -0.15 14.55 -8.56
CA ASP A 529 -1.14 15.53 -8.97
C ASP A 529 -1.82 15.06 -10.26
N THR A 530 -1.03 14.48 -11.16
CA THR A 530 -1.53 13.87 -12.41
C THR A 530 -2.13 12.47 -12.18
N ALA A 531 -1.60 11.70 -11.23
CA ALA A 531 -2.07 10.35 -10.89
C ALA A 531 -3.40 10.30 -10.10
N GLN A 532 -3.99 11.45 -9.70
CA GLN A 532 -5.34 11.48 -9.14
C GLN A 532 -6.40 10.96 -10.13
N ASN A 533 -6.14 11.07 -11.42
CA ASN A 533 -6.95 10.47 -12.47
C ASN A 533 -6.35 9.12 -12.89
N ARG A 534 -6.91 8.02 -12.39
CA ARG A 534 -6.47 6.63 -12.70
C ARG A 534 -6.47 6.30 -14.18
N THR A 535 -7.34 6.93 -14.97
CA THR A 535 -7.39 6.72 -16.42
C THR A 535 -6.15 7.34 -17.06
N PHE A 536 -5.79 8.57 -16.68
CA PHE A 536 -4.60 9.26 -17.16
C PHE A 536 -3.30 8.52 -16.78
N GLU A 537 -3.21 8.03 -15.54
CA GLU A 537 -2.08 7.21 -15.09
C GLU A 537 -1.91 5.96 -15.98
N ALA A 538 -2.99 5.20 -16.16
CA ALA A 538 -2.97 3.99 -16.96
C ALA A 538 -2.64 4.24 -18.45
N GLU A 539 -3.13 5.36 -19.02
CA GLU A 539 -2.82 5.78 -20.38
C GLU A 539 -1.35 6.20 -20.53
N THR A 540 -0.83 7.01 -19.62
CA THR A 540 0.57 7.46 -19.64
C THR A 540 1.54 6.27 -19.56
N ILE A 541 1.28 5.32 -18.68
CA ILE A 541 2.09 4.11 -18.52
C ILE A 541 2.02 3.23 -19.78
N ARG A 542 0.83 3.05 -20.34
CA ARG A 542 0.65 2.29 -21.57
C ARG A 542 1.36 2.94 -22.76
N ASP A 543 1.31 4.26 -22.89
CA ASP A 543 1.96 4.99 -23.97
C ASP A 543 3.48 4.95 -23.84
N PHE A 544 4.01 4.97 -22.61
CA PHE A 544 5.43 4.74 -22.37
C PHE A 544 5.83 3.30 -22.70
N SER A 545 5.07 2.31 -22.25
CA SER A 545 5.34 0.88 -22.55
C SER A 545 5.32 0.57 -24.04
N ASN A 546 4.48 1.29 -24.81
CA ASN A 546 4.36 1.12 -26.27
C ASN A 546 5.35 1.99 -27.09
N GLY A 547 6.30 2.66 -26.45
CA GLY A 547 7.29 3.50 -27.10
C GLY A 547 6.75 4.81 -27.71
N LYS A 548 5.57 5.26 -27.30
CA LYS A 548 5.00 6.55 -27.72
C LYS A 548 5.55 7.73 -26.91
N THR A 549 6.21 7.47 -25.82
CA THR A 549 6.88 8.45 -24.96
C THR A 549 8.35 8.06 -24.81
N ASP A 550 9.25 9.02 -24.94
CA ASP A 550 10.71 8.81 -24.90
C ASP A 550 11.25 9.08 -23.49
N ILE A 551 10.76 10.14 -22.83
CA ILE A 551 11.16 10.52 -21.48
C ILE A 551 9.96 10.53 -20.55
N LEU A 552 10.00 9.73 -19.49
CA LEU A 552 8.99 9.73 -18.43
C LEU A 552 9.56 10.41 -17.18
N ILE A 553 8.99 11.54 -16.79
CA ILE A 553 9.39 12.30 -15.61
C ILE A 553 8.39 12.08 -14.48
N GLY A 554 8.88 11.75 -13.27
CA GLY A 554 7.93 11.62 -12.18
C GLY A 554 8.52 11.42 -10.80
N THR A 555 7.66 10.96 -9.90
CA THR A 555 7.97 10.67 -8.51
C THR A 555 8.03 9.15 -8.27
N GLN A 556 8.09 8.74 -7.01
CA GLN A 556 8.13 7.31 -6.60
C GLN A 556 6.99 6.44 -7.17
N ILE A 557 5.94 7.03 -7.74
CA ILE A 557 4.85 6.28 -8.39
C ILE A 557 5.40 5.43 -9.55
N ILE A 558 6.37 5.95 -10.29
CA ILE A 558 6.98 5.26 -11.45
C ILE A 558 7.88 4.09 -11.00
N SER A 559 8.32 4.08 -9.74
CA SER A 559 9.21 3.04 -9.23
C SER A 559 8.53 1.69 -8.99
N LYS A 560 7.19 1.60 -9.07
CA LYS A 560 6.45 0.42 -8.61
C LYS A 560 5.62 -0.22 -9.74
N GLY A 561 5.73 -1.55 -9.87
CA GLY A 561 4.76 -2.38 -10.59
C GLY A 561 4.84 -2.44 -12.12
N PHE A 562 5.74 -1.68 -12.79
CA PHE A 562 5.79 -1.64 -14.25
C PHE A 562 7.07 -2.24 -14.82
N ASP A 563 6.96 -2.94 -15.93
CA ASP A 563 8.07 -3.50 -16.71
C ASP A 563 8.14 -2.83 -18.08
N PHE A 564 9.25 -2.17 -18.38
CA PHE A 564 9.46 -1.43 -19.62
C PHE A 564 10.58 -2.09 -20.40
N SER A 565 10.27 -2.60 -21.58
CA SER A 565 11.21 -3.38 -22.40
C SER A 565 12.32 -2.56 -23.04
N ASN A 566 12.09 -1.25 -23.25
CA ASN A 566 13.00 -0.36 -23.98
C ASN A 566 13.68 0.68 -23.07
N LEU A 567 13.61 0.49 -21.74
CA LEU A 567 14.18 1.39 -20.75
C LEU A 567 15.66 1.07 -20.51
N SER A 568 16.56 1.96 -20.88
CA SER A 568 18.00 1.80 -20.70
C SER A 568 18.64 2.84 -19.77
N LEU A 569 18.00 4.00 -19.56
CA LEU A 569 18.53 5.04 -18.67
C LEU A 569 17.51 5.40 -17.57
N VAL A 570 17.93 5.24 -16.33
CA VAL A 570 17.16 5.73 -15.15
C VAL A 570 17.99 6.77 -14.42
N VAL A 571 17.39 7.92 -14.17
CA VAL A 571 18.05 9.07 -13.56
C VAL A 571 17.35 9.49 -12.28
N ILE A 572 18.11 9.79 -11.24
CA ILE A 572 17.61 10.45 -10.03
C ILE A 572 18.21 11.84 -9.91
N ILE A 573 17.35 12.85 -10.00
CA ILE A 573 17.72 14.24 -9.80
C ILE A 573 17.51 14.63 -8.33
N SER A 574 18.52 15.26 -7.72
CA SER A 574 18.49 15.70 -6.31
C SER A 574 18.28 14.56 -5.31
N ALA A 575 19.07 13.50 -5.42
CA ALA A 575 18.98 12.30 -4.57
C ALA A 575 19.18 12.61 -3.07
N ASP A 576 19.85 13.71 -2.71
CA ASP A 576 20.01 14.15 -1.31
C ASP A 576 18.71 14.26 -0.53
N THR A 577 17.62 14.52 -1.21
CA THR A 577 16.28 14.62 -0.58
C THR A 577 15.76 13.29 -0.07
N LEU A 578 16.30 12.16 -0.52
CA LEU A 578 15.98 10.84 0.01
C LEU A 578 16.55 10.68 1.42
N LEU A 579 17.72 11.24 1.67
CA LEU A 579 18.46 11.13 2.92
C LEU A 579 18.07 12.21 3.94
N ALA A 580 17.43 13.29 3.51
CA ALA A 580 17.04 14.43 4.35
C ALA A 580 15.76 14.14 5.19
N GLN A 581 15.50 12.91 5.55
CA GLN A 581 14.37 12.52 6.39
C GLN A 581 14.82 12.41 7.85
N HIS A 582 14.04 12.97 8.78
CA HIS A 582 14.27 12.83 10.22
C HIS A 582 13.72 11.49 10.73
N ASP A 583 14.13 10.39 10.10
CA ASP A 583 13.72 9.03 10.43
C ASP A 583 14.96 8.12 10.42
N PHE A 584 15.13 7.29 11.43
CA PHE A 584 16.23 6.34 11.52
C PHE A 584 16.23 5.28 10.39
N ARG A 585 15.15 5.18 9.64
CA ARG A 585 15.00 4.33 8.45
C ARG A 585 15.38 5.05 7.15
N ALA A 586 15.82 6.31 7.19
CA ALA A 586 16.05 7.11 5.98
C ALA A 586 16.98 6.40 5.00
N ASP A 587 18.12 5.90 5.48
CA ASP A 587 19.13 5.22 4.66
C ASP A 587 18.63 3.88 4.11
N GLU A 588 17.93 3.09 4.92
CA GLU A 588 17.29 1.85 4.48
C GLU A 588 16.26 2.12 3.38
N LYS A 589 15.34 3.07 3.59
CA LYS A 589 14.31 3.45 2.60
C LYS A 589 14.94 4.00 1.32
N ALA A 590 16.02 4.77 1.43
CA ALA A 590 16.74 5.29 0.28
C ALA A 590 17.33 4.14 -0.55
N VAL A 591 18.03 3.20 0.10
CA VAL A 591 18.61 2.03 -0.58
C VAL A 591 17.51 1.18 -1.24
N GLN A 592 16.43 0.91 -0.54
CA GLN A 592 15.32 0.12 -1.09
C GLN A 592 14.75 0.74 -2.37
N LEU A 593 14.54 2.04 -2.36
CA LEU A 593 14.06 2.76 -3.54
C LEU A 593 15.09 2.74 -4.69
N LEU A 594 16.35 3.02 -4.39
CA LEU A 594 17.42 3.10 -5.39
C LEU A 594 17.65 1.75 -6.07
N GLU A 595 17.63 0.64 -5.31
CA GLU A 595 17.77 -0.71 -5.84
C GLU A 595 16.55 -1.15 -6.66
N GLN A 596 15.33 -0.80 -6.23
CA GLN A 596 14.13 -1.05 -7.02
C GLN A 596 14.19 -0.36 -8.39
N LEU A 597 14.70 0.87 -8.44
CA LEU A 597 14.86 1.63 -9.67
C LEU A 597 15.99 1.09 -10.54
N ARG A 598 17.14 0.77 -9.93
CA ARG A 598 18.26 0.12 -10.62
C ARG A 598 17.82 -1.18 -11.29
N GLY A 599 17.02 -1.99 -10.57
CA GLY A 599 16.52 -3.27 -11.07
C GLY A 599 15.56 -3.17 -12.26
N ARG A 600 15.10 -1.96 -12.64
CA ARG A 600 14.24 -1.72 -13.82
C ARG A 600 15.03 -1.35 -15.06
N CYS A 601 16.28 -0.91 -14.89
CA CYS A 601 17.14 -0.44 -15.95
C CYS A 601 17.82 -1.62 -16.68
N GLY A 602 17.86 -1.63 -18.03
CA GLY A 602 18.63 -2.60 -18.80
C GLY A 602 18.08 -4.03 -18.78
N ARG A 603 16.78 -4.20 -19.04
CA ARG A 603 16.17 -5.52 -19.23
C ARG A 603 16.23 -5.92 -20.71
N ARG A 604 16.37 -7.22 -21.01
CA ARG A 604 16.40 -7.80 -22.36
C ARG A 604 17.61 -7.44 -23.25
N GLY A 605 18.81 -7.40 -22.67
CA GLY A 605 20.08 -7.39 -23.43
C GLY A 605 20.67 -5.99 -23.71
N SER A 606 20.02 -4.89 -23.30
CA SER A 606 20.64 -3.56 -23.31
C SER A 606 21.43 -3.33 -22.00
N LYS A 607 22.61 -2.71 -22.11
CA LYS A 607 23.37 -2.28 -20.93
C LYS A 607 22.67 -1.10 -20.31
N GLY A 608 21.96 -1.33 -19.20
CA GLY A 608 21.29 -0.26 -18.46
C GLY A 608 22.28 0.67 -17.75
N LEU A 609 21.97 1.98 -17.72
CA LEU A 609 22.72 2.98 -16.96
C LEU A 609 21.82 3.64 -15.91
N PHE A 610 22.23 3.55 -14.64
CA PHE A 610 21.55 4.17 -13.52
C PHE A 610 22.35 5.38 -13.01
N VAL A 611 21.87 6.59 -13.22
CA VAL A 611 22.56 7.84 -12.88
C VAL A 611 21.95 8.51 -11.66
N ILE A 612 22.80 8.85 -10.69
CA ILE A 612 22.40 9.54 -9.46
C ILE A 612 23.10 10.91 -9.40
N GLN A 613 22.33 12.00 -9.45
CA GLN A 613 22.85 13.35 -9.19
C GLN A 613 22.67 13.71 -7.71
N THR A 614 23.78 13.94 -7.01
CA THR A 614 23.81 14.24 -5.57
C THR A 614 24.87 15.28 -5.23
N SER A 615 24.67 15.99 -4.12
CA SER A 615 25.70 16.84 -3.51
C SER A 615 26.59 16.10 -2.50
N GLN A 616 26.27 14.82 -2.19
CA GLN A 616 26.94 14.00 -1.21
C GLN A 616 27.39 12.66 -1.81
N PRO A 617 28.28 12.64 -2.84
CA PRO A 617 28.64 11.42 -3.57
C PRO A 617 29.28 10.36 -2.68
N GLN A 618 29.91 10.75 -1.56
CA GLN A 618 30.56 9.84 -0.61
C GLN A 618 29.63 9.26 0.45
N HIS A 619 28.32 9.58 0.40
CA HIS A 619 27.38 9.03 1.38
C HIS A 619 27.31 7.47 1.29
N PRO A 620 27.31 6.74 2.42
CA PRO A 620 27.34 5.27 2.44
C PRO A 620 26.27 4.61 1.55
N VAL A 621 25.07 5.19 1.49
CA VAL A 621 23.97 4.72 0.63
C VAL A 621 24.38 4.65 -0.84
N TYR A 622 25.09 5.66 -1.35
CA TYR A 622 25.50 5.69 -2.76
C TYR A 622 26.73 4.82 -2.99
N GLN A 623 27.69 4.81 -2.05
CA GLN A 623 28.88 3.98 -2.13
C GLN A 623 28.54 2.47 -2.14
N ARG A 624 27.53 2.08 -1.38
CA ARG A 624 27.00 0.72 -1.41
C ARG A 624 26.53 0.29 -2.81
N LEU A 625 25.82 1.19 -3.52
CA LEU A 625 25.33 0.90 -4.88
C LEU A 625 26.48 0.72 -5.89
N LEU A 626 27.57 1.50 -5.74
CA LEU A 626 28.76 1.39 -6.56
C LEU A 626 29.51 0.09 -6.30
N ASN A 627 29.68 -0.27 -5.03
CA ASN A 627 30.49 -1.41 -4.60
C ASN A 627 29.72 -2.73 -4.58
N ASN A 628 28.41 -2.68 -4.81
CA ASN A 628 27.47 -3.81 -4.73
C ASN A 628 27.52 -4.56 -3.37
N ASP A 629 27.78 -3.83 -2.28
CA ASP A 629 27.98 -4.39 -0.94
C ASP A 629 26.71 -4.28 -0.08
N ALA A 630 25.68 -5.04 -0.46
CA ALA A 630 24.38 -5.06 0.22
C ALA A 630 24.49 -5.63 1.64
N ARG A 631 25.32 -6.64 1.81
CA ARG A 631 25.41 -7.41 3.06
C ARG A 631 26.07 -6.60 4.16
N GLN A 632 27.25 -6.02 3.88
CA GLN A 632 27.98 -5.21 4.85
C GLN A 632 27.18 -3.98 5.27
N PHE A 633 26.55 -3.28 4.30
CA PHE A 633 25.72 -2.13 4.60
C PHE A 633 24.53 -2.45 5.53
N SER A 634 23.90 -3.61 5.36
CA SER A 634 22.82 -4.06 6.25
C SER A 634 23.32 -4.36 7.66
N TYR A 635 24.52 -4.91 7.79
CA TYR A 635 25.15 -5.14 9.10
C TYR A 635 25.49 -3.83 9.81
N ASP A 636 26.02 -2.85 9.07
CA ASP A 636 26.38 -1.54 9.61
C ASP A 636 25.14 -0.81 10.13
N LEU A 637 24.04 -0.82 9.36
CA LEU A 637 22.77 -0.25 9.80
C LEU A 637 22.17 -1.00 11.01
N LEU A 638 22.28 -2.32 11.06
CA LEU A 638 21.82 -3.09 12.21
C LEU A 638 22.67 -2.78 13.46
N ALA A 639 23.99 -2.61 13.33
CA ALA A 639 24.87 -2.20 14.41
C ALA A 639 24.46 -0.81 14.95
N GLU A 640 24.27 0.17 14.07
CA GLU A 640 23.78 1.51 14.43
C GLU A 640 22.45 1.44 15.19
N ARG A 641 21.48 0.66 14.67
CA ARG A 641 20.18 0.50 15.34
C ARG A 641 20.29 -0.15 16.71
N LYS A 642 21.26 -1.03 16.90
CA LYS A 642 21.55 -1.65 18.21
C LYS A 642 22.07 -0.62 19.19
N ASP A 643 23.03 0.21 18.77
CA ASP A 643 23.66 1.24 19.62
C ASP A 643 22.65 2.30 20.05
N PHE A 644 21.79 2.73 19.13
CA PHE A 644 20.73 3.72 19.41
C PHE A 644 19.41 3.12 19.92
N ARG A 645 19.35 1.81 20.17
CA ARG A 645 18.16 1.09 20.63
C ARG A 645 16.93 1.32 19.75
N PHE A 646 17.13 1.26 18.42
CA PHE A 646 16.04 1.32 17.43
C PHE A 646 15.52 -0.09 17.09
N PRO A 647 14.32 -0.22 16.51
CA PRO A 647 13.89 -1.49 15.92
C PRO A 647 14.92 -2.04 14.93
N PRO A 648 15.21 -3.34 14.92
CA PRO A 648 14.47 -4.44 15.57
C PRO A 648 14.84 -4.73 17.03
N TYR A 649 15.79 -4.05 17.64
CA TYR A 649 16.27 -4.31 19.01
C TYR A 649 15.34 -3.78 20.10
N SER A 650 14.55 -2.78 19.78
CA SER A 650 13.51 -2.24 20.64
C SER A 650 12.17 -2.19 19.92
N ARG A 651 11.13 -1.76 20.63
CA ARG A 651 9.85 -1.36 20.08
C ARG A 651 9.64 0.13 20.34
N ILE A 652 9.27 0.87 19.32
CA ILE A 652 8.95 2.29 19.44
C ILE A 652 7.44 2.46 19.47
N ILE A 653 6.97 3.28 20.40
CA ILE A 653 5.58 3.71 20.47
C ILE A 653 5.57 5.23 20.37
N SER A 654 4.87 5.74 19.37
CA SER A 654 4.59 7.16 19.24
C SER A 654 3.23 7.48 19.86
N ILE A 655 3.20 8.51 20.72
CA ILE A 655 1.97 9.05 21.27
C ILE A 655 1.83 10.48 20.77
N THR A 656 0.69 10.74 20.14
CA THR A 656 0.39 12.05 19.57
C THR A 656 -0.84 12.63 20.25
N ILE A 657 -0.72 13.86 20.75
CA ILE A 657 -1.82 14.66 21.25
C ILE A 657 -2.19 15.70 20.21
N ARG A 658 -3.49 15.82 19.92
CA ARG A 658 -4.04 16.84 19.02
C ARG A 658 -5.07 17.67 19.76
N ASP A 659 -4.96 18.98 19.61
CA ASP A 659 -5.90 19.92 20.22
C ASP A 659 -6.04 21.19 19.35
N ILE A 660 -7.20 21.83 19.44
CA ILE A 660 -7.47 23.09 18.71
C ILE A 660 -6.63 24.24 19.32
N TYR A 661 -6.33 24.18 20.63
CA TYR A 661 -5.56 25.20 21.33
C TYR A 661 -4.13 24.73 21.59
N ASP A 662 -3.14 25.51 21.15
CA ASP A 662 -1.71 25.17 21.25
C ASP A 662 -1.25 25.01 22.71
N ASP A 663 -1.61 25.96 23.58
CA ASP A 663 -1.28 25.91 25.02
C ASP A 663 -1.88 24.67 25.68
N ARG A 664 -3.11 24.26 25.27
CA ARG A 664 -3.75 23.08 25.84
C ARG A 664 -3.06 21.81 25.33
N ALA A 665 -2.73 21.73 24.04
CA ALA A 665 -1.96 20.63 23.49
C ALA A 665 -0.62 20.44 24.22
N THR A 666 0.10 21.54 24.47
CA THR A 666 1.40 21.54 25.14
C THR A 666 1.28 21.13 26.59
N ARG A 667 0.33 21.71 27.36
CA ARG A 667 0.09 21.35 28.76
C ARG A 667 -0.33 19.90 28.93
N MET A 668 -1.25 19.41 28.07
CA MET A 668 -1.73 18.03 28.15
C MET A 668 -0.63 17.05 27.79
N ALA A 669 0.17 17.35 26.75
CA ALA A 669 1.30 16.51 26.38
C ALA A 669 2.36 16.43 27.50
N SER A 670 2.67 17.55 28.13
CA SER A 670 3.62 17.60 29.27
C SER A 670 3.09 16.83 30.48
N ALA A 671 1.80 16.97 30.80
CA ALA A 671 1.18 16.24 31.89
C ALA A 671 1.11 14.72 31.63
N LEU A 672 0.78 14.31 30.41
CA LEU A 672 0.80 12.89 30.03
C LEU A 672 2.22 12.32 30.08
N ALA A 673 3.21 13.06 29.57
CA ALA A 673 4.61 12.62 29.62
C ALA A 673 5.10 12.44 31.06
N ALA A 674 4.70 13.32 31.99
CA ALA A 674 5.00 13.19 33.43
C ALA A 674 4.36 11.91 34.01
N ALA A 675 3.07 11.70 33.79
CA ALA A 675 2.35 10.50 34.26
C ALA A 675 2.96 9.19 33.74
N LEU A 676 3.40 9.19 32.49
CA LEU A 676 4.06 8.04 31.86
C LEU A 676 5.44 7.78 32.49
N ARG A 677 6.23 8.83 32.77
CA ARG A 677 7.53 8.70 33.48
C ARG A 677 7.36 8.21 34.91
N GLU A 678 6.36 8.71 35.63
CA GLU A 678 5.98 8.24 36.98
C GLU A 678 5.60 6.74 36.96
N SER A 679 5.06 6.24 35.85
CA SER A 679 4.77 4.81 35.65
C SER A 679 6.01 4.01 35.25
N GLY A 680 7.23 4.58 35.31
CA GLY A 680 8.50 3.92 35.03
C GLY A 680 8.80 3.76 33.51
N LEU A 681 8.13 4.53 32.65
CA LEU A 681 8.34 4.45 31.21
C LEU A 681 9.38 5.48 30.73
N ASP A 682 10.26 5.06 29.82
CA ASP A 682 11.25 5.94 29.18
C ASP A 682 10.59 6.77 28.07
N VAL A 683 10.31 8.04 28.36
CA VAL A 683 9.57 8.95 27.49
C VAL A 683 10.47 10.06 26.96
N THR A 684 10.67 10.09 25.66
CA THR A 684 11.30 11.21 24.94
C THR A 684 10.24 12.21 24.47
N GLY A 685 10.43 13.49 24.76
CA GLY A 685 9.47 14.55 24.46
C GLY A 685 8.69 15.03 25.68
N PRO A 686 7.60 15.81 25.52
CA PRO A 686 6.92 16.12 24.25
C PRO A 686 7.66 17.13 23.38
N TYR A 687 7.44 17.03 22.07
CA TYR A 687 7.99 17.96 21.06
C TYR A 687 6.94 18.24 19.96
N PRO A 688 6.98 19.42 19.31
CA PRO A 688 6.17 19.68 18.14
C PRO A 688 6.76 18.92 16.92
N PRO A 689 5.97 18.15 16.17
CA PRO A 689 6.42 17.54 14.91
C PRO A 689 6.44 18.58 13.79
N ILE A 690 6.92 18.18 12.61
CA ILE A 690 6.82 18.98 11.38
C ILE A 690 5.90 18.22 10.42
N PRO A 691 4.72 18.78 10.09
CA PRO A 691 4.11 20.02 10.62
C PRO A 691 3.57 19.86 12.05
N ASP A 692 3.60 20.94 12.81
CA ASP A 692 3.10 21.01 14.19
C ASP A 692 1.60 21.35 14.29
N ARG A 693 0.94 21.62 13.14
CA ARG A 693 -0.49 21.91 13.01
C ARG A 693 -1.06 21.30 11.74
N ILE A 694 -2.16 20.58 11.86
CA ILE A 694 -2.89 19.96 10.73
C ILE A 694 -4.40 20.13 10.96
N ALA A 695 -5.13 20.64 9.97
CA ALA A 695 -6.59 20.82 10.00
C ALA A 695 -7.05 21.52 11.28
N ASP A 696 -6.46 22.67 11.59
CA ASP A 696 -6.69 23.51 12.78
C ASP A 696 -6.37 22.84 14.13
N GLN A 697 -5.71 21.69 14.14
CA GLN A 697 -5.27 21.02 15.35
C GLN A 697 -3.76 21.15 15.54
N HIS A 698 -3.34 21.65 16.68
CA HIS A 698 -1.96 21.66 17.13
C HIS A 698 -1.55 20.25 17.58
N ILE A 699 -0.34 19.85 17.24
CA ILE A 699 0.17 18.50 17.43
C ILE A 699 1.37 18.53 18.35
N ARG A 700 1.36 17.63 19.35
CA ARG A 700 2.51 17.34 20.20
C ARG A 700 2.76 15.84 20.21
N CYS A 701 4.00 15.46 19.96
CA CYS A 701 4.42 14.07 19.91
C CYS A 701 5.34 13.72 21.06
N MET A 702 5.26 12.48 21.52
CA MET A 702 6.23 11.87 22.42
C MET A 702 6.50 10.46 21.96
N ARG A 703 7.69 9.96 22.27
CA ARG A 703 8.13 8.63 21.91
C ARG A 703 8.51 7.84 23.15
N ILE A 704 8.08 6.58 23.19
CA ILE A 704 8.46 5.60 24.20
C ILE A 704 9.24 4.49 23.52
N SER A 705 10.35 4.07 24.13
CA SER A 705 11.15 2.95 23.64
C SER A 705 11.04 1.78 24.63
N PHE A 706 10.58 0.63 24.14
CA PHE A 706 10.51 -0.60 24.92
C PHE A 706 11.61 -1.57 24.50
N ALA A 707 12.41 -2.05 25.46
CA ALA A 707 13.25 -3.19 25.22
C ALA A 707 12.40 -4.44 24.92
N LYS A 708 12.86 -5.29 24.01
CA LYS A 708 12.21 -6.59 23.70
C LYS A 708 12.66 -7.67 24.68
N ASP A 709 12.29 -7.51 25.94
CA ASP A 709 12.59 -8.42 27.02
C ASP A 709 11.29 -8.99 27.66
N ARG A 710 11.45 -9.78 28.72
CA ARG A 710 10.31 -10.43 29.41
C ARG A 710 9.33 -9.46 30.04
N SER A 711 9.72 -8.21 30.31
CA SER A 711 8.88 -7.16 30.90
C SER A 711 8.06 -6.37 29.88
N LEU A 712 8.11 -6.74 28.59
CA LEU A 712 7.37 -6.02 27.54
C LEU A 712 5.85 -5.99 27.79
N ALA A 713 5.28 -7.08 28.27
CA ALA A 713 3.83 -7.18 28.58
C ALA A 713 3.46 -6.25 29.74
N GLU A 714 4.28 -6.20 30.80
CA GLU A 714 4.08 -5.32 31.96
C GLU A 714 4.14 -3.85 31.55
N ARG A 715 5.13 -3.46 30.73
CA ARG A 715 5.27 -2.09 30.22
C ARG A 715 4.10 -1.68 29.34
N LYS A 716 3.59 -2.57 28.49
CA LYS A 716 2.36 -2.32 27.73
C LYS A 716 1.16 -2.07 28.62
N THR A 717 1.02 -2.88 29.67
CA THR A 717 -0.05 -2.73 30.67
C THR A 717 0.08 -1.40 31.42
N ALA A 718 1.28 -1.06 31.87
CA ALA A 718 1.56 0.22 32.53
C ALA A 718 1.22 1.41 31.62
N LEU A 719 1.57 1.34 30.34
CA LEU A 719 1.22 2.37 29.36
C LEU A 719 -0.30 2.51 29.20
N LYS A 720 -1.03 1.43 28.98
CA LYS A 720 -2.50 1.45 28.87
C LYS A 720 -3.16 2.04 30.12
N GLN A 721 -2.73 1.60 31.30
CA GLN A 721 -3.26 2.09 32.57
C GLN A 721 -2.96 3.58 32.81
N ALA A 722 -1.74 4.04 32.49
CA ALA A 722 -1.36 5.44 32.63
C ALA A 722 -2.17 6.35 31.70
N VAL A 723 -2.37 5.95 30.46
CA VAL A 723 -3.19 6.70 29.49
C VAL A 723 -4.65 6.72 29.94
N ALA A 724 -5.22 5.59 30.30
CA ALA A 724 -6.63 5.51 30.77
C ALA A 724 -6.87 6.34 32.04
N ARG A 725 -5.92 6.30 33.01
CA ARG A 725 -5.97 7.14 34.21
C ARG A 725 -5.93 8.62 33.84
N PHE A 726 -5.02 9.02 32.95
CA PHE A 726 -4.89 10.40 32.50
C PHE A 726 -6.16 10.92 31.83
N GLU A 727 -6.76 10.12 30.90
CA GLU A 727 -8.02 10.48 30.22
C GLU A 727 -9.15 10.71 31.25
N LYS A 728 -9.26 9.84 32.25
CA LYS A 728 -10.29 9.90 33.29
C LYS A 728 -10.08 11.10 34.24
N GLU A 729 -8.87 11.27 34.76
CA GLU A 729 -8.58 12.33 35.79
C GLU A 729 -8.65 13.75 35.23
N ARG A 730 -8.24 13.91 33.96
CA ARG A 730 -8.21 15.23 33.31
C ARG A 730 -9.48 15.54 32.52
N ASN A 731 -10.44 14.62 32.43
CA ASN A 731 -11.63 14.73 31.58
C ASN A 731 -11.26 15.29 30.19
N TYR A 732 -10.16 14.76 29.64
CA TYR A 732 -9.56 15.27 28.40
C TYR A 732 -10.34 14.78 27.19
N SER A 733 -11.00 15.71 26.50
CA SER A 733 -11.78 15.46 25.29
C SER A 733 -10.97 15.52 23.98
N GLY A 734 -9.66 15.81 24.07
CA GLY A 734 -8.74 15.83 22.93
C GLY A 734 -8.39 14.43 22.44
N HIS A 735 -7.77 14.36 21.27
CA HIS A 735 -7.40 13.08 20.66
C HIS A 735 -6.01 12.64 21.12
N ILE A 736 -5.95 11.55 21.87
CA ILE A 736 -4.71 10.80 22.15
C ILE A 736 -4.62 9.66 21.12
N ILE A 737 -3.55 9.69 20.35
CA ILE A 737 -3.28 8.71 19.29
C ILE A 737 -2.04 7.92 19.70
N ILE A 738 -2.18 6.60 19.79
CA ILE A 738 -1.08 5.67 20.05
C ILE A 738 -0.76 4.95 18.75
N ASP A 739 0.51 4.91 18.37
CA ASP A 739 1.00 4.20 17.20
C ASP A 739 2.23 3.37 17.57
N VAL A 740 2.07 2.07 17.44
CA VAL A 740 3.13 1.08 17.71
C VAL A 740 3.90 0.82 16.43
N ASP A 741 5.22 0.89 16.53
CA ASP A 741 6.15 0.77 15.41
C ASP A 741 5.73 1.70 14.22
N PRO A 742 5.73 3.04 14.44
CA PRO A 742 5.33 4.01 13.42
C PRO A 742 6.22 3.90 12.18
N SER A 743 5.66 4.20 10.99
CA SER A 743 6.34 4.12 9.68
C SER A 743 7.35 5.25 9.45
#